data_0e869446db94cf683952d3e21a82b4f6
#
_entry.id   0e869446db94cf683952d3e21a82b4f6
#
_cell.length_a   1.000
_cell.length_b   1.000
_cell.length_c   1.000
_cell.angle_alpha   90.00
_cell.angle_beta   90.00
_cell.angle_gamma   90.00
#
_symmetry.space_group_name_H-M   'P 1'
#
loop_
_entity.id
_entity.type
_entity.pdbx_description
1 polymer ?
#
loop_
_entity_poly.entity_id
_entity_poly.type
_entity_poly.pdbx_seq_one_letter_code
_entity_poly.pdbx_strand_id
1 'polypeptide(L)'
;MRYIRIASLLLMLLAPFVAKGQERENIVVDYNNPRQYVVAGITVDGNTYYSDQQIISASGLQTGYSVTVPGDDISQVVNRLWLQRYFEDVSVSIDSVSAARDSAWFKITILERPRMSRWTFTGVKSGEKKDLEERLSFRRGGEFSEYVSKTSSDIIKRFYAEKGFINTVVTPEVIRDSMVRGAIRVNFNVDRGERIRIKEINFIGNDDVKEYKIAKEMKKTKSAKLYNFFHSKKFNSKEYENDKKAAINAFNEAGFRDARLVRDSIYYVDHNRLGIDLVFDEGDRYYFRDITWTGNSVYTTDNLNELLAINKGDVYDVVTMKKRLEGGEKESDYGVGKLYRDNGYLFFHVTPVELNIQNDSVDVEMRITEGKPATLNNIVINGNDLTNEKVVRRQIYTRPGYLFSQTDFERSVREIASLGQFDPEAIMSEGGYSVLPNPLTNTVDLVYNVTEKPSSQLELSGGWGGRTFVATAGVSFNNFSTKRMFEKGAWRPVPLGDAQNLAFRFQTNGRYYTALSASFTEPWLFGKKPTSLSLSLYYTKQTNYNPYYAQYYGYAYASSGSYWDSMFNADKSFEVFGFSASLGNRLKWPDNYFVLYNGLSWQTYRLTDWYSGYFIFDDGLTHNISYSLTLNRTSTDQQIYPRQGSEFTASLQLTPPFSLLRRKDISRLDANGNPIRVDSWRDINYDNYTAQQRYKWTEYHKWKISGATYTKLIDNLVLMTRAQFGYLGYYNRNWGYSPFEGFMVGGDGMSGYSTYGTEVVSLRGYQNYSLTPRTVSMYNTNNYTYSGNVYDKFTVELRYPVILQPTSTIFALLFLEGGNCWADIRDFNPFQIKRSAGVGVRVFLPMVGLLGVDWGYGFDDTQYGKSQFHFVIGQQF
;
A
#
# COMPACT_ATOMS: atom_id res chain seq x y z
N MET A 1 30.87 0.55 -75.38
CA MET A 1 30.88 0.38 -76.80
C MET A 1 31.57 -0.93 -77.15
N ARG A 2 31.00 -1.70 -78.10
CA ARG A 2 31.37 -3.07 -78.47
C ARG A 2 31.02 -4.16 -77.42
N TYR A 3 29.82 -4.70 -77.53
CA TYR A 3 29.40 -6.12 -77.52
C TYR A 3 27.85 -6.19 -77.46
N ILE A 4 27.26 -5.44 -78.41
CA ILE A 4 25.83 -5.60 -78.73
C ILE A 4 25.82 -5.69 -80.24
N ARG A 5 25.94 -6.91 -80.79
CA ARG A 5 25.61 -7.28 -82.21
C ARG A 5 26.09 -8.68 -82.50
N ILE A 6 25.68 -9.70 -81.76
CA ILE A 6 25.73 -11.14 -82.26
C ILE A 6 24.71 -11.93 -81.42
N ALA A 7 23.49 -11.55 -81.29
CA ALA A 7 22.46 -12.36 -80.71
C ALA A 7 21.10 -12.23 -81.42
N SER A 8 21.10 -11.72 -82.65
CA SER A 8 19.86 -11.50 -83.42
C SER A 8 19.76 -12.29 -84.70
N LEU A 9 20.52 -13.39 -84.85
CA LEU A 9 20.46 -14.21 -86.09
C LEU A 9 20.39 -15.69 -85.84
N LEU A 10 19.86 -16.19 -84.68
CA LEU A 10 19.63 -17.63 -84.42
C LEU A 10 18.24 -17.93 -83.78
N LEU A 11 17.27 -17.09 -84.14
CA LEU A 11 15.88 -17.29 -83.68
C LEU A 11 14.87 -17.25 -84.84
N MET A 12 15.23 -17.77 -85.98
CA MET A 12 14.31 -17.91 -87.11
C MET A 12 14.53 -19.26 -87.81
N LEU A 13 14.33 -20.36 -87.12
CA LEU A 13 14.12 -21.73 -87.70
C LEU A 13 13.67 -22.71 -86.58
N LEU A 14 12.47 -22.55 -86.07
CA LEU A 14 11.68 -23.64 -85.50
C LEU A 14 10.23 -23.16 -85.58
N ALA A 15 9.60 -23.49 -86.69
CA ALA A 15 8.17 -23.33 -86.90
C ALA A 15 7.38 -24.39 -86.16
N PRO A 16 6.13 -24.27 -86.12
CA PRO A 16 5.19 -24.23 -84.94
C PRO A 16 4.72 -25.62 -84.56
N PHE A 17 4.96 -26.00 -83.30
CA PHE A 17 4.07 -26.96 -82.66
C PHE A 17 2.89 -26.14 -82.16
N VAL A 18 1.79 -26.21 -82.84
CA VAL A 18 0.47 -25.82 -82.41
C VAL A 18 0.12 -26.68 -81.22
N ALA A 19 0.41 -26.19 -80.01
CA ALA A 19 -0.26 -26.68 -78.88
C ALA A 19 -1.73 -26.17 -78.97
N LYS A 20 -2.63 -27.04 -79.36
CA LYS A 20 -4.09 -26.83 -79.12
C LYS A 20 -4.24 -26.50 -77.60
N GLY A 21 -4.40 -25.27 -77.29
CA GLY A 21 -4.95 -24.88 -76.00
C GLY A 21 -6.34 -25.53 -75.92
N GLN A 22 -6.52 -26.45 -74.98
CA GLN A 22 -7.84 -26.92 -74.65
C GLN A 22 -8.57 -25.63 -74.16
N GLU A 23 -9.60 -25.24 -74.91
CA GLU A 23 -10.60 -24.31 -74.45
C GLU A 23 -11.19 -24.91 -73.16
N ARG A 24 -10.91 -24.29 -72.05
CA ARG A 24 -11.62 -24.62 -70.84
C ARG A 24 -13.08 -24.26 -71.06
N GLU A 25 -13.90 -25.26 -71.30
CA GLU A 25 -15.38 -25.12 -71.34
C GLU A 25 -15.75 -24.49 -70.01
N ASN A 26 -16.37 -23.31 -70.04
CA ASN A 26 -16.99 -22.72 -68.87
C ASN A 26 -18.02 -23.69 -68.36
N ILE A 27 -17.75 -24.33 -67.24
CA ILE A 27 -18.70 -25.29 -66.61
C ILE A 27 -19.83 -24.40 -65.98
N VAL A 28 -20.95 -24.34 -66.69
CA VAL A 28 -22.13 -23.68 -66.16
C VAL A 28 -22.90 -24.68 -65.28
N VAL A 29 -22.97 -24.40 -63.98
CA VAL A 29 -23.73 -25.22 -63.04
C VAL A 29 -25.20 -24.84 -63.21
N ASP A 30 -26.04 -25.80 -63.74
CA ASP A 30 -27.47 -25.63 -63.88
C ASP A 30 -28.19 -25.93 -62.56
N TYR A 31 -28.64 -24.89 -61.89
CA TYR A 31 -29.37 -25.01 -60.62
C TYR A 31 -30.72 -25.72 -60.70
N ASN A 32 -31.28 -25.87 -61.90
CA ASN A 32 -32.56 -26.57 -62.11
C ASN A 32 -32.36 -28.08 -62.42
N ASN A 33 -31.13 -28.55 -62.67
CA ASN A 33 -30.85 -29.93 -63.00
C ASN A 33 -29.57 -30.42 -62.23
N PRO A 34 -29.71 -30.76 -60.94
CA PRO A 34 -28.61 -31.24 -60.09
C PRO A 34 -28.01 -32.53 -60.69
N ARG A 35 -26.67 -32.56 -60.75
CA ARG A 35 -25.95 -33.74 -61.24
C ARG A 35 -25.05 -34.33 -60.14
N GLN A 36 -24.92 -35.62 -60.14
CA GLN A 36 -24.08 -36.37 -59.26
C GLN A 36 -22.68 -36.53 -59.88
N TYR A 37 -21.65 -36.19 -59.14
CA TYR A 37 -20.23 -36.33 -59.55
C TYR A 37 -19.47 -37.10 -58.48
N VAL A 38 -18.56 -37.98 -58.92
CA VAL A 38 -17.57 -38.59 -58.02
C VAL A 38 -16.42 -37.56 -57.84
N VAL A 39 -16.02 -37.32 -56.62
CA VAL A 39 -14.89 -36.42 -56.33
C VAL A 39 -13.61 -37.06 -56.81
N ALA A 40 -13.02 -36.61 -57.96
CA ALA A 40 -11.77 -37.11 -58.52
C ALA A 40 -10.53 -36.48 -57.85
N GLY A 41 -10.64 -35.24 -57.35
CA GLY A 41 -9.62 -34.55 -56.63
C GLY A 41 -10.09 -33.27 -55.98
N ILE A 42 -9.35 -32.80 -54.99
CA ILE A 42 -9.64 -31.58 -54.24
C ILE A 42 -8.38 -30.74 -54.20
N THR A 43 -8.52 -29.50 -54.59
CA THR A 43 -7.45 -28.49 -54.49
C THR A 43 -7.89 -27.38 -53.52
N VAL A 44 -6.93 -26.83 -52.79
CA VAL A 44 -7.19 -25.71 -51.87
C VAL A 44 -6.40 -24.50 -52.33
N ASP A 45 -7.02 -23.33 -52.28
CA ASP A 45 -6.40 -22.06 -52.63
C ASP A 45 -6.70 -21.00 -51.57
N GLY A 46 -5.75 -20.11 -51.34
CA GLY A 46 -5.88 -19.02 -50.36
C GLY A 46 -5.43 -19.37 -48.95
N ASN A 47 -4.96 -20.60 -48.71
CA ASN A 47 -4.45 -21.01 -47.43
C ASN A 47 -3.05 -20.41 -47.12
N THR A 48 -2.87 -20.00 -45.85
CA THR A 48 -1.62 -19.42 -45.38
C THR A 48 -1.10 -20.12 -44.11
N TYR A 49 -1.99 -20.42 -43.17
CA TYR A 49 -1.69 -21.06 -41.90
C TYR A 49 -2.03 -22.54 -41.84
N TYR A 50 -3.07 -22.94 -42.54
CA TYR A 50 -3.55 -24.32 -42.58
C TYR A 50 -3.05 -25.04 -43.80
N SER A 51 -2.68 -26.31 -43.67
CA SER A 51 -2.31 -27.13 -44.80
C SER A 51 -3.56 -27.56 -45.59
N ASP A 52 -3.37 -27.85 -46.89
CA ASP A 52 -4.46 -28.34 -47.73
C ASP A 52 -5.17 -29.54 -47.13
N GLN A 53 -4.42 -30.48 -46.53
CA GLN A 53 -4.98 -31.69 -45.91
C GLN A 53 -5.86 -31.35 -44.68
N GLN A 54 -5.49 -30.36 -43.92
CA GLN A 54 -6.29 -29.92 -42.77
C GLN A 54 -7.62 -29.30 -43.19
N ILE A 55 -7.59 -28.49 -44.26
CA ILE A 55 -8.78 -27.84 -44.81
C ILE A 55 -9.68 -28.90 -45.46
N ILE A 56 -9.12 -29.81 -46.26
CA ILE A 56 -9.86 -30.92 -46.90
C ILE A 56 -10.51 -31.80 -45.80
N SER A 57 -9.76 -32.16 -44.76
CA SER A 57 -10.29 -32.97 -43.66
C SER A 57 -11.41 -32.23 -42.92
N ALA A 58 -11.27 -30.95 -42.66
CA ALA A 58 -12.28 -30.13 -41.97
C ALA A 58 -13.53 -29.92 -42.84
N SER A 59 -13.38 -29.87 -44.15
CA SER A 59 -14.47 -29.74 -45.11
C SER A 59 -15.39 -31.00 -45.17
N GLY A 60 -14.80 -32.16 -44.84
CA GLY A 60 -15.48 -33.46 -44.93
C GLY A 60 -15.68 -33.97 -46.35
N LEU A 61 -15.10 -33.28 -47.36
CA LEU A 61 -15.09 -33.73 -48.74
C LEU A 61 -13.93 -34.73 -48.92
N GLN A 62 -14.22 -35.90 -49.53
CA GLN A 62 -13.21 -36.94 -49.71
C GLN A 62 -13.22 -37.42 -51.15
N THR A 63 -12.03 -37.73 -51.64
CA THR A 63 -11.88 -38.35 -52.97
C THR A 63 -12.55 -39.71 -53.03
N GLY A 64 -13.27 -39.98 -54.14
CA GLY A 64 -14.04 -41.20 -54.34
C GLY A 64 -15.47 -41.15 -53.84
N TYR A 65 -15.89 -40.11 -53.08
CA TYR A 65 -17.29 -39.93 -52.67
C TYR A 65 -18.10 -39.28 -53.79
N SER A 66 -19.39 -39.64 -53.84
CA SER A 66 -20.35 -39.04 -54.76
C SER A 66 -21.02 -37.84 -54.11
N VAL A 67 -21.03 -36.69 -54.79
CA VAL A 67 -21.63 -35.43 -54.35
C VAL A 67 -22.57 -34.88 -55.42
N THR A 68 -23.65 -34.30 -54.97
CA THR A 68 -24.63 -33.67 -55.86
C THR A 68 -24.33 -32.18 -56.02
N VAL A 69 -24.25 -31.69 -57.25
CA VAL A 69 -23.97 -30.29 -57.57
C VAL A 69 -24.96 -29.76 -58.62
N PRO A 70 -25.63 -28.64 -58.30
CA PRO A 70 -25.78 -28.00 -57.01
C PRO A 70 -26.61 -28.91 -56.06
N GLY A 71 -26.26 -28.83 -54.75
CA GLY A 71 -26.95 -29.63 -53.73
C GLY A 71 -26.47 -29.38 -52.32
N ASP A 72 -27.12 -30.05 -51.36
CA ASP A 72 -26.81 -29.89 -49.93
C ASP A 72 -25.40 -30.32 -49.54
N ASP A 73 -24.81 -31.29 -50.30
CA ASP A 73 -23.46 -31.78 -50.02
C ASP A 73 -22.44 -30.66 -50.07
N ILE A 74 -22.49 -29.81 -51.10
CA ILE A 74 -21.55 -28.65 -51.21
C ILE A 74 -21.91 -27.58 -50.17
N SER A 75 -23.17 -27.35 -49.89
CA SER A 75 -23.60 -26.41 -48.83
C SER A 75 -23.07 -26.86 -47.46
N GLN A 76 -23.08 -28.16 -47.18
CA GLN A 76 -22.53 -28.72 -45.93
C GLN A 76 -21.01 -28.56 -45.85
N VAL A 77 -20.28 -28.72 -46.95
CA VAL A 77 -18.84 -28.46 -47.00
C VAL A 77 -18.52 -27.02 -46.61
N VAL A 78 -19.23 -26.04 -47.23
CA VAL A 78 -19.07 -24.62 -46.91
C VAL A 78 -19.45 -24.38 -45.45
N ASN A 79 -20.57 -24.91 -44.97
CA ASN A 79 -21.01 -24.74 -43.59
C ASN A 79 -20.03 -25.34 -42.56
N ARG A 80 -19.45 -26.52 -42.82
CA ARG A 80 -18.45 -27.14 -41.92
C ARG A 80 -17.21 -26.27 -41.76
N LEU A 81 -16.71 -25.74 -42.86
CA LEU A 81 -15.55 -24.83 -42.86
C LEU A 81 -15.91 -23.50 -42.16
N TRP A 82 -17.08 -22.98 -42.39
CA TRP A 82 -17.55 -21.73 -41.75
C TRP A 82 -17.75 -21.88 -40.25
N LEU A 83 -18.24 -23.04 -39.79
CA LEU A 83 -18.40 -23.35 -38.37
C LEU A 83 -17.08 -23.40 -37.61
N GLN A 84 -15.94 -23.61 -38.29
CA GLN A 84 -14.61 -23.55 -37.68
C GLN A 84 -14.23 -22.15 -37.23
N ARG A 85 -14.88 -21.11 -37.76
CA ARG A 85 -14.64 -19.69 -37.49
C ARG A 85 -13.25 -19.18 -37.90
N TYR A 86 -12.43 -19.98 -38.58
CA TYR A 86 -11.06 -19.64 -38.97
C TYR A 86 -10.97 -18.85 -40.29
N PHE A 87 -12.08 -18.78 -41.02
CA PHE A 87 -12.15 -18.25 -42.40
C PHE A 87 -13.04 -17.01 -42.42
N GLU A 88 -12.67 -16.04 -43.22
CA GLU A 88 -13.43 -14.84 -43.55
C GLU A 88 -14.35 -15.09 -44.73
N ASP A 89 -13.91 -15.90 -45.70
CA ASP A 89 -14.69 -16.34 -46.82
C ASP A 89 -14.34 -17.78 -47.22
N VAL A 90 -15.34 -18.52 -47.66
CA VAL A 90 -15.23 -19.91 -48.14
C VAL A 90 -16.09 -20.09 -49.38
N SER A 91 -15.49 -20.48 -50.47
CA SER A 91 -16.21 -20.85 -51.68
C SER A 91 -15.72 -22.18 -52.21
N VAL A 92 -16.61 -22.94 -52.81
CA VAL A 92 -16.34 -24.23 -53.44
C VAL A 92 -16.78 -24.16 -54.91
N SER A 93 -15.84 -24.42 -55.79
CA SER A 93 -16.08 -24.41 -57.22
C SER A 93 -15.64 -25.74 -57.88
N ILE A 94 -16.21 -26.05 -59.03
CA ILE A 94 -15.72 -27.14 -59.88
C ILE A 94 -14.59 -26.60 -60.74
N ASP A 95 -13.39 -27.17 -60.61
CA ASP A 95 -12.22 -26.79 -61.42
C ASP A 95 -12.25 -27.48 -62.80
N SER A 96 -12.62 -28.76 -62.85
CA SER A 96 -12.74 -29.52 -64.10
C SER A 96 -13.66 -30.73 -63.93
N VAL A 97 -14.18 -31.23 -65.03
CA VAL A 97 -15.01 -32.44 -65.10
C VAL A 97 -14.42 -33.41 -66.04
N SER A 98 -14.54 -34.69 -65.74
CA SER A 98 -14.07 -35.77 -66.65
C SER A 98 -14.79 -35.75 -68.00
N ALA A 99 -14.15 -36.28 -69.02
CA ALA A 99 -14.77 -36.43 -70.39
C ALA A 99 -16.10 -37.23 -70.38
N ALA A 100 -16.23 -38.19 -69.44
CA ALA A 100 -17.45 -38.96 -69.24
C ALA A 100 -18.52 -38.19 -68.41
N ARG A 101 -18.20 -37.04 -67.86
CA ARG A 101 -19.05 -36.20 -67.01
C ARG A 101 -19.60 -36.90 -65.77
N ASP A 102 -18.87 -37.88 -65.24
CA ASP A 102 -19.16 -38.68 -64.03
C ASP A 102 -18.34 -38.29 -62.84
N SER A 103 -17.18 -37.64 -63.09
CA SER A 103 -16.24 -37.28 -62.07
C SER A 103 -15.82 -35.80 -62.16
N ALA A 104 -15.62 -35.12 -61.04
CA ALA A 104 -15.26 -33.70 -60.97
C ALA A 104 -14.13 -33.45 -59.99
N TRP A 105 -13.26 -32.48 -60.36
CA TRP A 105 -12.28 -31.90 -59.44
C TRP A 105 -12.85 -30.64 -58.82
N PHE A 106 -12.77 -30.59 -57.50
CA PHE A 106 -13.29 -29.45 -56.72
C PHE A 106 -12.14 -28.55 -56.23
N LYS A 107 -12.38 -27.27 -56.30
CA LYS A 107 -11.50 -26.26 -55.75
C LYS A 107 -12.17 -25.57 -54.60
N ILE A 108 -11.59 -25.68 -53.40
CA ILE A 108 -11.97 -24.95 -52.20
C ILE A 108 -11.14 -23.69 -52.13
N THR A 109 -11.76 -22.52 -52.26
CA THR A 109 -11.08 -21.23 -52.11
C THR A 109 -11.47 -20.64 -50.77
N ILE A 110 -10.48 -20.31 -49.97
CA ILE A 110 -10.70 -19.79 -48.63
C ILE A 110 -9.96 -18.45 -48.48
N LEU A 111 -10.51 -17.61 -47.62
CA LEU A 111 -9.83 -16.44 -47.10
C LEU A 111 -9.69 -16.62 -45.59
N GLU A 112 -8.47 -16.87 -45.13
CA GLU A 112 -8.19 -17.07 -43.72
C GLU A 112 -8.30 -15.72 -42.97
N ARG A 113 -8.86 -15.76 -41.75
CA ARG A 113 -8.91 -14.57 -40.87
C ARG A 113 -7.50 -14.16 -40.50
N PRO A 114 -7.17 -12.84 -40.59
CA PRO A 114 -5.85 -12.35 -40.28
C PRO A 114 -5.54 -12.54 -38.80
N ARG A 115 -4.28 -12.88 -38.51
CA ARG A 115 -3.77 -13.04 -37.12
C ARG A 115 -2.91 -11.88 -36.73
N MET A 116 -3.08 -11.42 -35.50
CA MET A 116 -2.39 -10.25 -34.97
C MET A 116 -0.97 -10.64 -34.51
N SER A 117 0.06 -10.13 -35.19
CA SER A 117 1.47 -10.31 -34.81
C SER A 117 1.90 -9.31 -33.73
N ARG A 118 1.37 -8.09 -33.83
CA ARG A 118 1.72 -6.99 -32.91
C ARG A 118 0.59 -5.97 -32.87
N TRP A 119 0.48 -5.30 -31.70
CA TRP A 119 -0.38 -4.15 -31.52
C TRP A 119 0.38 -2.97 -30.95
N THR A 120 -0.07 -1.78 -31.25
CA THR A 120 0.50 -0.52 -30.77
C THR A 120 -0.60 0.48 -30.47
N PHE A 121 -0.29 1.44 -29.61
CA PHE A 121 -1.21 2.53 -29.27
C PHE A 121 -0.54 3.87 -29.57
N THR A 122 -1.19 4.70 -30.37
CA THR A 122 -0.78 6.08 -30.68
C THR A 122 -1.71 7.02 -29.92
N GLY A 123 -1.20 8.15 -29.39
CA GLY A 123 -1.97 9.10 -28.59
C GLY A 123 -2.17 8.69 -27.12
N VAL A 124 -1.63 7.54 -26.70
CA VAL A 124 -1.72 7.00 -25.35
C VAL A 124 -0.47 7.33 -24.53
N LYS A 125 -0.63 7.72 -23.27
CA LYS A 125 0.49 7.96 -22.35
C LYS A 125 1.21 6.65 -22.01
N SER A 126 2.53 6.71 -21.81
CA SER A 126 3.36 5.53 -21.54
C SER A 126 2.85 4.69 -20.36
N GLY A 127 2.44 5.32 -19.24
CA GLY A 127 1.89 4.62 -18.08
C GLY A 127 0.51 3.99 -18.28
N GLU A 128 -0.23 4.41 -19.32
CA GLU A 128 -1.59 3.90 -19.61
C GLU A 128 -1.58 2.70 -20.58
N LYS A 129 -0.44 2.49 -21.27
CA LYS A 129 -0.33 1.38 -22.25
C LYS A 129 -0.49 0.02 -21.59
N LYS A 130 0.16 -0.17 -20.44
CA LYS A 130 0.08 -1.42 -19.69
C LYS A 130 -1.34 -1.71 -19.21
N ASP A 131 -2.01 -0.71 -18.65
CA ASP A 131 -3.41 -0.84 -18.18
C ASP A 131 -4.35 -1.24 -19.33
N LEU A 132 -4.12 -0.66 -20.53
CA LEU A 132 -4.90 -1.01 -21.73
C LEU A 132 -4.60 -2.42 -22.22
N GLU A 133 -3.33 -2.83 -22.23
CA GLU A 133 -2.93 -4.19 -22.62
C GLU A 133 -3.56 -5.24 -21.70
N GLU A 134 -3.59 -5.01 -20.40
CA GLU A 134 -4.24 -5.89 -19.43
C GLU A 134 -5.77 -5.99 -19.67
N ARG A 135 -6.44 -4.87 -19.98
CA ARG A 135 -7.89 -4.85 -20.24
C ARG A 135 -8.26 -5.49 -21.58
N LEU A 136 -7.42 -5.33 -22.58
CA LEU A 136 -7.67 -5.86 -23.93
C LEU A 136 -7.35 -7.36 -24.05
N SER A 137 -6.50 -7.89 -23.18
CA SER A 137 -6.11 -9.30 -23.11
C SER A 137 -5.64 -9.88 -24.45
N PHE A 138 -4.99 -9.08 -25.30
CA PHE A 138 -4.51 -9.52 -26.60
C PHE A 138 -3.42 -10.60 -26.49
N ARG A 139 -3.43 -11.54 -27.43
CA ARG A 139 -2.39 -12.55 -27.56
C ARG A 139 -1.78 -12.51 -28.96
N ARG A 140 -0.46 -12.64 -29.05
CA ARG A 140 0.20 -12.79 -30.35
C ARG A 140 -0.29 -14.04 -31.06
N GLY A 141 -0.59 -13.92 -32.36
CA GLY A 141 -1.17 -14.99 -33.16
C GLY A 141 -2.69 -15.17 -32.95
N GLY A 142 -3.31 -14.34 -32.10
CA GLY A 142 -4.75 -14.27 -31.94
C GLY A 142 -5.44 -13.74 -33.19
N GLU A 143 -6.66 -14.18 -33.46
CA GLU A 143 -7.47 -13.71 -34.59
C GLU A 143 -7.89 -12.26 -34.39
N PHE A 144 -7.92 -11.50 -35.45
CA PHE A 144 -8.42 -10.14 -35.46
C PHE A 144 -9.54 -9.97 -36.47
N SER A 145 -10.75 -9.93 -35.97
CA SER A 145 -11.97 -9.70 -36.74
C SER A 145 -12.48 -8.27 -36.55
N GLU A 146 -13.45 -7.85 -37.38
CA GLU A 146 -14.12 -6.57 -37.21
C GLU A 146 -14.79 -6.45 -35.83
N TYR A 147 -15.34 -7.56 -35.33
CA TYR A 147 -15.89 -7.62 -33.97
C TYR A 147 -14.83 -7.34 -32.89
N VAL A 148 -13.65 -7.97 -33.00
CA VAL A 148 -12.53 -7.74 -32.07
C VAL A 148 -12.07 -6.29 -32.16
N SER A 149 -11.99 -5.72 -33.35
CA SER A 149 -11.63 -4.33 -33.59
C SER A 149 -12.60 -3.37 -32.90
N LYS A 150 -13.90 -3.56 -33.10
CA LYS A 150 -14.96 -2.74 -32.53
C LYS A 150 -15.00 -2.87 -30.99
N THR A 151 -14.98 -4.10 -30.47
CA THR A 151 -14.99 -4.35 -29.02
C THR A 151 -13.78 -3.75 -28.36
N SER A 152 -12.59 -3.88 -28.95
CA SER A 152 -11.35 -3.28 -28.43
C SER A 152 -11.42 -1.76 -28.43
N SER A 153 -11.93 -1.18 -29.50
CA SER A 153 -12.13 0.27 -29.57
C SER A 153 -13.09 0.77 -28.48
N ASP A 154 -14.17 0.02 -28.20
CA ASP A 154 -15.13 0.36 -27.16
C ASP A 154 -14.55 0.19 -25.74
N ILE A 155 -13.68 -0.80 -25.54
CA ILE A 155 -12.93 -0.95 -24.26
C ILE A 155 -12.00 0.24 -24.05
N ILE A 156 -11.26 0.67 -25.08
CA ILE A 156 -10.39 1.84 -25.02
C ILE A 156 -11.20 3.11 -24.75
N LYS A 157 -12.32 3.32 -25.43
CA LYS A 157 -13.22 4.46 -25.19
C LYS A 157 -13.72 4.47 -23.75
N ARG A 158 -14.19 3.33 -23.22
CA ARG A 158 -14.64 3.21 -21.83
C ARG A 158 -13.52 3.54 -20.82
N PHE A 159 -12.32 3.04 -21.08
CA PHE A 159 -11.16 3.35 -20.25
C PHE A 159 -10.90 4.88 -20.15
N TYR A 160 -10.99 5.57 -21.27
CA TYR A 160 -10.83 7.04 -21.28
C TYR A 160 -12.04 7.78 -20.74
N ALA A 161 -13.26 7.28 -20.94
CA ALA A 161 -14.46 7.84 -20.34
C ALA A 161 -14.41 7.79 -18.80
N GLU A 162 -13.91 6.68 -18.19
CA GLU A 162 -13.66 6.59 -16.76
C GLU A 162 -12.66 7.66 -16.25
N LYS A 163 -11.75 8.10 -17.11
CA LYS A 163 -10.77 9.16 -16.80
C LYS A 163 -11.31 10.57 -17.10
N GLY A 164 -12.55 10.69 -17.60
CA GLY A 164 -13.22 11.94 -17.91
C GLY A 164 -13.06 12.42 -19.35
N PHE A 165 -12.58 11.57 -20.27
CA PHE A 165 -12.46 11.87 -21.70
C PHE A 165 -13.60 11.17 -22.46
N ILE A 166 -14.81 11.70 -22.35
CA ILE A 166 -16.01 11.05 -22.91
C ILE A 166 -16.10 11.14 -24.45
N ASN A 167 -15.41 12.09 -25.06
CA ASN A 167 -15.38 12.31 -26.50
C ASN A 167 -14.20 11.60 -27.18
N THR A 168 -13.63 10.54 -26.55
CA THR A 168 -12.49 9.81 -27.12
C THR A 168 -12.89 9.11 -28.41
N VAL A 169 -12.13 9.38 -29.48
CA VAL A 169 -12.23 8.70 -30.77
C VAL A 169 -11.10 7.67 -30.86
N VAL A 170 -11.44 6.46 -31.25
CA VAL A 170 -10.47 5.39 -31.45
C VAL A 170 -10.61 4.88 -32.89
N THR A 171 -9.53 5.00 -33.66
CA THR A 171 -9.47 4.55 -35.05
C THR A 171 -8.43 3.43 -35.13
N PRO A 172 -8.84 2.15 -35.28
CA PRO A 172 -7.93 1.06 -35.50
C PRO A 172 -7.40 1.10 -36.95
N GLU A 173 -6.10 1.05 -37.10
CA GLU A 173 -5.39 0.98 -38.36
C GLU A 173 -4.76 -0.41 -38.49
N VAL A 174 -5.19 -1.15 -39.51
CA VAL A 174 -4.74 -2.52 -39.76
C VAL A 174 -3.74 -2.51 -40.90
N ILE A 175 -2.52 -2.95 -40.63
CA ILE A 175 -1.40 -3.00 -41.60
C ILE A 175 -0.93 -4.43 -41.75
N ARG A 176 -0.75 -4.92 -42.97
CA ARG A 176 -0.16 -6.26 -43.21
C ARG A 176 1.27 -6.30 -42.66
N ASP A 177 1.62 -7.36 -41.98
CA ASP A 177 2.97 -7.55 -41.48
C ASP A 177 3.87 -8.10 -42.57
N SER A 178 4.86 -7.31 -42.98
CA SER A 178 5.83 -7.71 -44.01
C SER A 178 6.79 -8.82 -43.55
N MET A 179 6.93 -9.00 -42.25
CA MET A 179 7.83 -9.97 -41.61
C MET A 179 7.20 -11.35 -41.37
N VAL A 180 5.86 -11.39 -41.22
CA VAL A 180 5.13 -12.63 -40.95
C VAL A 180 4.02 -12.79 -41.97
N ARG A 181 4.12 -13.79 -42.79
CA ARG A 181 3.15 -14.08 -43.89
C ARG A 181 1.75 -14.27 -43.28
N GLY A 182 0.73 -13.59 -43.86
CA GLY A 182 -0.66 -13.65 -43.42
C GLY A 182 -1.00 -12.87 -42.13
N ALA A 183 0.02 -12.38 -41.42
CA ALA A 183 -0.22 -11.64 -40.18
C ALA A 183 -0.46 -10.15 -40.42
N ILE A 184 -1.11 -9.53 -39.44
CA ILE A 184 -1.37 -8.10 -39.37
C ILE A 184 -0.78 -7.46 -38.13
N ARG A 185 -0.44 -6.21 -38.26
CA ARG A 185 -0.18 -5.28 -37.14
C ARG A 185 -1.35 -4.34 -37.01
N VAL A 186 -1.77 -4.14 -35.75
CA VAL A 186 -2.89 -3.24 -35.48
C VAL A 186 -2.37 -2.06 -34.67
N ASN A 187 -2.61 -0.85 -35.16
CA ASN A 187 -2.33 0.37 -34.43
C ASN A 187 -3.65 1.05 -34.04
N PHE A 188 -3.89 1.20 -32.73
CA PHE A 188 -5.04 1.94 -32.25
C PHE A 188 -4.66 3.41 -32.12
N ASN A 189 -5.12 4.23 -33.05
CA ASN A 189 -4.96 5.68 -32.98
C ASN A 189 -6.05 6.25 -32.05
N VAL A 190 -5.62 6.74 -30.89
CA VAL A 190 -6.48 7.25 -29.84
C VAL A 190 -6.39 8.77 -29.79
N ASP A 191 -7.44 9.44 -30.23
CA ASP A 191 -7.65 10.85 -29.92
C ASP A 191 -8.52 10.95 -28.68
N ARG A 192 -7.90 11.34 -27.58
CA ARG A 192 -8.59 11.43 -26.29
C ARG A 192 -9.57 12.59 -26.20
N GLY A 193 -9.38 13.60 -27.05
CA GLY A 193 -10.08 14.87 -26.92
C GLY A 193 -9.74 15.58 -25.60
N GLU A 194 -10.56 16.52 -25.22
CA GLU A 194 -10.42 17.28 -23.98
C GLU A 194 -11.09 16.55 -22.80
N ARG A 195 -10.53 16.77 -21.61
CA ARG A 195 -11.11 16.23 -20.39
C ARG A 195 -12.34 17.03 -20.01
N ILE A 196 -13.49 16.38 -19.94
CA ILE A 196 -14.76 16.99 -19.52
C ILE A 196 -14.78 17.08 -17.98
N ARG A 197 -15.15 18.27 -17.49
CA ARG A 197 -15.23 18.59 -16.06
C ARG A 197 -16.62 19.08 -15.70
N ILE A 198 -17.00 18.88 -14.45
CA ILE A 198 -18.24 19.40 -13.92
C ILE A 198 -18.00 20.82 -13.38
N LYS A 199 -18.69 21.80 -13.92
CA LYS A 199 -18.65 23.20 -13.46
C LYS A 199 -19.59 23.40 -12.29
N GLU A 200 -20.83 22.96 -12.43
CA GLU A 200 -21.89 23.18 -11.46
C GLU A 200 -22.81 21.96 -11.40
N ILE A 201 -23.41 21.77 -10.24
CA ILE A 201 -24.50 20.84 -10.03
C ILE A 201 -25.57 21.63 -9.30
N ASN A 202 -26.75 21.69 -9.89
CA ASN A 202 -27.90 22.38 -9.34
C ASN A 202 -28.89 21.34 -8.83
N PHE A 203 -29.34 21.53 -7.61
CA PHE A 203 -30.35 20.71 -6.97
C PHE A 203 -31.66 21.55 -6.96
N ILE A 204 -32.74 20.97 -7.42
CA ILE A 204 -34.01 21.65 -7.61
C ILE A 204 -35.10 20.81 -6.96
N GLY A 205 -36.01 21.41 -6.18
CA GLY A 205 -37.07 20.68 -5.47
C GLY A 205 -36.60 20.02 -4.20
N ASN A 206 -35.50 20.55 -3.58
CA ASN A 206 -34.96 20.11 -2.30
C ASN A 206 -35.20 21.22 -1.24
N ASP A 207 -36.49 21.43 -0.88
CA ASP A 207 -36.88 22.54 -0.02
C ASP A 207 -36.47 22.29 1.45
N ASP A 208 -36.62 21.09 1.94
CA ASP A 208 -36.31 20.69 3.34
C ASP A 208 -34.89 20.09 3.47
N VAL A 209 -34.39 19.36 2.45
CA VAL A 209 -33.06 18.74 2.50
C VAL A 209 -32.01 19.68 1.90
N LYS A 210 -31.11 20.17 2.73
CA LYS A 210 -30.06 21.11 2.30
C LYS A 210 -29.14 20.49 1.24
N GLU A 211 -28.81 21.28 0.19
CA GLU A 211 -27.92 20.87 -0.92
C GLU A 211 -26.64 20.18 -0.46
N TYR A 212 -26.01 20.64 0.62
CA TYR A 212 -24.75 20.06 1.09
C TYR A 212 -24.89 18.60 1.53
N LYS A 213 -26.06 18.16 2.04
CA LYS A 213 -26.34 16.78 2.42
C LYS A 213 -26.41 15.90 1.19
N ILE A 214 -27.14 16.34 0.16
CA ILE A 214 -27.26 15.63 -1.11
C ILE A 214 -25.89 15.54 -1.79
N ALA A 215 -25.19 16.67 -1.87
CA ALA A 215 -23.84 16.73 -2.45
C ALA A 215 -22.83 15.88 -1.67
N LYS A 216 -23.00 15.64 -0.38
CA LYS A 216 -22.15 14.77 0.44
C LYS A 216 -22.28 13.31 0.02
N GLU A 217 -23.48 12.83 -0.22
CA GLU A 217 -23.75 11.46 -0.64
C GLU A 217 -23.23 11.18 -2.08
N MET A 218 -23.26 12.18 -2.95
CA MET A 218 -22.66 12.09 -4.29
C MET A 218 -21.13 12.15 -4.21
N LYS A 219 -20.48 11.02 -3.89
CA LYS A 219 -19.04 10.96 -3.53
C LYS A 219 -18.08 11.26 -4.68
N LYS A 220 -18.44 10.90 -5.90
CA LYS A 220 -17.58 10.98 -7.09
C LYS A 220 -17.92 12.13 -8.03
N THR A 221 -19.17 12.54 -8.07
CA THR A 221 -19.66 13.63 -8.90
C THR A 221 -19.64 14.93 -8.10
N LYS A 222 -18.59 15.74 -8.28
CA LYS A 222 -18.38 16.99 -7.52
C LYS A 222 -18.26 18.20 -8.43
N SER A 223 -18.89 19.31 -8.04
CA SER A 223 -18.82 20.60 -8.74
C SER A 223 -17.50 21.36 -8.47
N ALA A 224 -17.24 22.38 -9.28
CA ALA A 224 -16.05 23.23 -9.18
C ALA A 224 -16.10 24.28 -8.05
N LYS A 225 -16.98 24.15 -7.05
CA LYS A 225 -17.05 25.07 -5.91
C LYS A 225 -15.74 25.06 -5.08
N LEU A 226 -15.42 26.17 -4.42
CA LEU A 226 -14.13 26.39 -3.74
C LEU A 226 -13.82 25.32 -2.65
N TYR A 227 -14.83 24.84 -1.94
CA TYR A 227 -14.70 23.78 -0.94
C TYR A 227 -14.42 22.38 -1.51
N ASN A 228 -14.61 22.20 -2.84
CA ASN A 228 -14.26 20.99 -3.58
C ASN A 228 -12.90 21.07 -4.28
N PHE A 229 -12.01 21.98 -3.86
CA PHE A 229 -10.73 22.23 -4.53
C PHE A 229 -9.90 20.98 -4.74
N PHE A 230 -9.91 20.06 -3.79
CA PHE A 230 -9.13 18.82 -3.81
C PHE A 230 -9.85 17.62 -4.43
N HIS A 231 -11.14 17.73 -4.79
CA HIS A 231 -11.88 16.65 -5.41
C HIS A 231 -11.71 16.63 -6.94
N SER A 232 -11.71 15.42 -7.50
CA SER A 232 -11.68 15.27 -8.95
C SER A 232 -12.98 15.78 -9.55
N LYS A 233 -12.89 16.78 -10.42
CA LYS A 233 -14.04 17.40 -11.11
C LYS A 233 -14.33 16.73 -12.46
N LYS A 234 -13.76 15.56 -12.73
CA LYS A 234 -13.99 14.83 -13.98
C LYS A 234 -15.39 14.23 -13.98
N PHE A 235 -16.06 14.28 -15.12
CA PHE A 235 -17.31 13.57 -15.32
C PHE A 235 -17.03 12.09 -15.66
N ASN A 236 -17.72 11.20 -14.98
CA ASN A 236 -17.73 9.76 -15.24
C ASN A 236 -19.18 9.28 -15.21
N SER A 237 -19.69 8.81 -16.33
CA SER A 237 -21.10 8.43 -16.47
C SER A 237 -21.51 7.29 -15.51
N LYS A 238 -20.68 6.28 -15.34
CA LYS A 238 -20.97 5.14 -14.42
C LYS A 238 -21.05 5.60 -12.96
N GLU A 239 -20.10 6.43 -12.53
CA GLU A 239 -20.09 6.98 -11.18
C GLU A 239 -21.26 7.94 -10.95
N TYR A 240 -21.63 8.69 -11.98
CA TYR A 240 -22.79 9.59 -11.92
C TYR A 240 -24.10 8.83 -11.70
N GLU A 241 -24.31 7.70 -12.39
CA GLU A 241 -25.48 6.84 -12.16
C GLU A 241 -25.53 6.31 -10.71
N ASN A 242 -24.39 5.94 -10.14
CA ASN A 242 -24.30 5.52 -8.75
C ASN A 242 -24.58 6.69 -7.79
N ASP A 243 -24.02 7.86 -8.09
CA ASP A 243 -24.20 9.05 -7.28
C ASP A 243 -25.64 9.58 -7.31
N LYS A 244 -26.39 9.42 -8.43
CA LYS A 244 -27.83 9.71 -8.47
C LYS A 244 -28.64 8.86 -7.48
N LYS A 245 -28.31 7.55 -7.41
CA LYS A 245 -28.96 6.67 -6.44
C LYS A 245 -28.56 7.02 -5.00
N ALA A 246 -27.28 7.38 -4.80
CA ALA A 246 -26.80 7.81 -3.49
C ALA A 246 -27.42 9.16 -3.05
N ALA A 247 -27.72 10.06 -3.99
CA ALA A 247 -28.38 11.32 -3.69
C ALA A 247 -29.75 11.12 -3.03
N ILE A 248 -30.52 10.10 -3.45
CA ILE A 248 -31.81 9.75 -2.85
C ILE A 248 -31.66 9.31 -1.39
N ASN A 249 -30.51 8.68 -1.03
CA ASN A 249 -30.27 8.29 0.37
C ASN A 249 -30.21 9.50 1.32
N ALA A 250 -29.79 10.69 0.85
CA ALA A 250 -29.82 11.90 1.67
C ALA A 250 -31.23 12.32 2.09
N PHE A 251 -32.21 12.11 1.22
CA PHE A 251 -33.61 12.31 1.51
C PHE A 251 -34.16 11.23 2.43
N ASN A 252 -33.83 9.96 2.16
CA ASN A 252 -34.24 8.84 3.00
C ASN A 252 -33.66 8.93 4.42
N GLU A 253 -32.42 9.43 4.59
CA GLU A 253 -31.83 9.71 5.91
C GLU A 253 -32.56 10.86 6.64
N ALA A 254 -33.16 11.78 5.87
CA ALA A 254 -33.95 12.87 6.44
C ALA A 254 -35.42 12.52 6.67
N GLY A 255 -35.85 11.29 6.34
CA GLY A 255 -37.19 10.77 6.55
C GLY A 255 -38.16 10.93 5.37
N PHE A 256 -37.68 11.39 4.22
CA PHE A 256 -38.45 11.52 3.00
C PHE A 256 -38.44 10.19 2.22
N ARG A 257 -39.31 9.29 2.63
CA ARG A 257 -39.43 7.92 2.13
C ARG A 257 -39.72 7.84 0.62
N ASP A 258 -40.60 8.72 0.13
CA ASP A 258 -41.12 8.73 -1.23
C ASP A 258 -40.30 9.62 -2.17
N ALA A 259 -39.16 10.12 -1.68
CA ALA A 259 -38.27 10.97 -2.45
C ALA A 259 -37.75 10.28 -3.71
N ARG A 260 -37.84 11.00 -4.82
CA ARG A 260 -37.43 10.48 -6.13
C ARG A 260 -36.75 11.55 -6.99
N LEU A 261 -35.87 11.11 -7.85
CA LEU A 261 -35.32 11.94 -8.90
C LEU A 261 -36.30 11.98 -10.06
N VAL A 262 -36.95 13.11 -10.30
CA VAL A 262 -37.94 13.31 -11.38
C VAL A 262 -37.29 13.43 -12.73
N ARG A 263 -36.18 14.18 -12.77
CA ARG A 263 -35.42 14.41 -14.01
C ARG A 263 -34.00 14.77 -13.70
N ASP A 264 -33.06 14.32 -14.53
CA ASP A 264 -31.71 14.82 -14.61
C ASP A 264 -31.44 15.38 -16.01
N SER A 265 -30.62 16.44 -16.07
CA SER A 265 -30.23 17.09 -17.33
C SER A 265 -28.76 17.40 -17.29
N ILE A 266 -28.05 17.02 -18.34
CA ILE A 266 -26.61 17.26 -18.50
C ILE A 266 -26.47 18.19 -19.74
N TYR A 267 -25.83 19.32 -19.57
CA TYR A 267 -25.65 20.30 -20.63
C TYR A 267 -24.23 20.90 -20.61
N TYR A 268 -23.77 21.36 -21.77
CA TYR A 268 -22.50 22.05 -21.86
C TYR A 268 -22.67 23.51 -21.46
N VAL A 269 -21.95 23.95 -20.44
CA VAL A 269 -21.86 25.35 -20.03
C VAL A 269 -20.75 26.05 -20.82
N ASP A 270 -19.64 25.34 -21.03
CA ASP A 270 -18.48 25.75 -21.82
C ASP A 270 -18.03 24.58 -22.68
N HIS A 271 -17.05 24.79 -23.55
CA HIS A 271 -16.52 23.78 -24.49
C HIS A 271 -16.17 22.43 -23.81
N ASN A 272 -15.63 22.43 -22.59
CA ASN A 272 -15.22 21.23 -21.86
C ASN A 272 -15.77 21.14 -20.42
N ARG A 273 -16.83 21.90 -20.12
CA ARG A 273 -17.46 21.93 -18.80
C ARG A 273 -18.94 21.66 -18.88
N LEU A 274 -19.38 20.73 -18.04
CA LEU A 274 -20.79 20.34 -17.92
C LEU A 274 -21.45 21.05 -16.73
N GLY A 275 -22.71 21.43 -16.93
CA GLY A 275 -23.68 21.68 -15.87
C GLY A 275 -24.59 20.45 -15.72
N ILE A 276 -25.02 20.19 -14.52
CA ILE A 276 -25.92 19.08 -14.19
C ILE A 276 -27.05 19.64 -13.36
N ASP A 277 -28.29 19.48 -13.82
CA ASP A 277 -29.48 19.80 -13.05
C ASP A 277 -30.17 18.51 -12.59
N LEU A 278 -30.36 18.38 -11.29
CA LEU A 278 -31.07 17.27 -10.65
C LEU A 278 -32.37 17.80 -10.04
N VAL A 279 -33.49 17.36 -10.56
CA VAL A 279 -34.82 17.76 -10.11
C VAL A 279 -35.40 16.65 -9.24
N PHE A 280 -35.61 16.96 -7.99
CA PHE A 280 -36.14 16.02 -7.01
C PHE A 280 -37.60 16.37 -6.70
N ASP A 281 -38.31 15.37 -6.23
CA ASP A 281 -39.60 15.45 -5.58
C ASP A 281 -39.39 14.81 -4.20
N GLU A 282 -39.40 15.60 -3.13
CA GLU A 282 -39.08 15.10 -1.78
C GLU A 282 -40.19 14.23 -1.21
N GLY A 283 -41.44 14.53 -1.56
CA GLY A 283 -42.63 13.90 -0.94
C GLY A 283 -42.81 14.39 0.51
N ASP A 284 -43.53 13.61 1.28
CA ASP A 284 -43.81 13.90 2.69
C ASP A 284 -42.74 13.29 3.60
N ARG A 285 -42.52 13.91 4.75
CA ARG A 285 -41.60 13.42 5.78
C ARG A 285 -42.30 12.46 6.72
N TYR A 286 -41.73 11.28 6.90
CA TYR A 286 -42.28 10.20 7.73
C TYR A 286 -41.54 9.99 9.05
N TYR A 287 -42.24 9.37 10.02
CA TYR A 287 -41.76 9.06 11.36
C TYR A 287 -42.07 7.61 11.73
N PHE A 288 -41.24 6.97 12.57
CA PHE A 288 -41.56 5.68 13.15
C PHE A 288 -42.69 5.78 14.15
N ARG A 289 -43.81 5.09 13.92
CA ARG A 289 -44.95 5.02 14.85
C ARG A 289 -44.82 3.85 15.78
N ASP A 290 -44.56 2.66 15.24
CA ASP A 290 -44.37 1.44 16.02
C ASP A 290 -43.36 0.53 15.33
N ILE A 291 -42.57 -0.19 16.13
CA ILE A 291 -41.56 -1.16 15.66
C ILE A 291 -41.81 -2.47 16.39
N THR A 292 -42.22 -3.48 15.66
CA THR A 292 -42.50 -4.79 16.20
C THR A 292 -41.53 -5.83 15.64
N TRP A 293 -41.23 -6.87 16.42
CA TRP A 293 -40.36 -7.95 16.04
C TRP A 293 -41.13 -9.25 16.02
N THR A 294 -40.94 -10.04 14.96
CA THR A 294 -41.51 -11.39 14.79
C THR A 294 -40.44 -12.37 14.41
N GLY A 295 -40.46 -13.56 14.99
CA GLY A 295 -39.51 -14.62 14.72
C GLY A 295 -38.24 -14.58 15.56
N ASN A 296 -38.10 -13.68 16.52
CA ASN A 296 -36.96 -13.56 17.43
C ASN A 296 -37.14 -14.49 18.66
N SER A 297 -36.65 -15.72 18.58
CA SER A 297 -36.72 -16.68 19.70
C SER A 297 -35.44 -16.68 20.55
N VAL A 298 -34.31 -16.23 20.04
CA VAL A 298 -33.00 -16.25 20.67
C VAL A 298 -32.74 -15.02 21.54
N TYR A 299 -33.07 -13.84 21.02
CA TYR A 299 -32.88 -12.58 21.69
C TYR A 299 -34.22 -11.90 21.99
N THR A 300 -34.29 -11.25 23.13
CA THR A 300 -35.51 -10.51 23.54
C THR A 300 -35.71 -9.28 22.66
N THR A 301 -36.97 -8.86 22.51
CA THR A 301 -37.33 -7.62 21.81
C THR A 301 -36.58 -6.41 22.37
N ASP A 302 -36.37 -6.34 23.68
CA ASP A 302 -35.67 -5.24 24.34
C ASP A 302 -34.18 -5.17 23.89
N ASN A 303 -33.49 -6.31 23.85
CA ASN A 303 -32.10 -6.38 23.38
C ASN A 303 -31.97 -5.94 21.90
N LEU A 304 -32.93 -6.32 21.07
CA LEU A 304 -32.94 -5.97 19.65
C LEU A 304 -33.24 -4.47 19.47
N ASN A 305 -34.16 -3.92 20.27
CA ASN A 305 -34.46 -2.49 20.25
C ASN A 305 -33.28 -1.63 20.73
N GLU A 306 -32.55 -2.08 21.76
CA GLU A 306 -31.33 -1.40 22.23
C GLU A 306 -30.27 -1.31 21.12
N LEU A 307 -30.06 -2.38 20.39
CA LEU A 307 -29.13 -2.41 19.24
C LEU A 307 -29.64 -1.60 18.05
N LEU A 308 -30.92 -1.69 17.75
CA LEU A 308 -31.53 -0.92 16.68
C LEU A 308 -31.47 0.60 17.01
N ALA A 309 -31.62 0.95 18.28
CA ALA A 309 -31.58 2.31 18.82
C ALA A 309 -32.46 3.31 18.03
N ILE A 310 -33.62 2.87 17.58
CA ILE A 310 -34.65 3.67 16.92
C ILE A 310 -35.89 3.63 17.80
N ASN A 311 -36.42 4.80 18.14
CA ASN A 311 -37.58 4.94 19.03
C ASN A 311 -38.82 5.39 18.26
N LYS A 312 -39.96 5.18 18.86
CA LYS A 312 -41.23 5.73 18.39
C LYS A 312 -41.16 7.28 18.35
N GLY A 313 -41.52 7.84 17.23
CA GLY A 313 -41.47 9.27 16.97
C GLY A 313 -40.17 9.75 16.32
N ASP A 314 -39.17 8.89 16.21
CA ASP A 314 -37.94 9.19 15.46
C ASP A 314 -38.28 9.34 13.98
N VAL A 315 -37.46 10.11 13.30
CA VAL A 315 -37.55 10.28 11.82
C VAL A 315 -37.35 8.93 11.11
N TYR A 316 -38.19 8.65 10.14
CA TYR A 316 -38.14 7.40 9.37
C TYR A 316 -36.89 7.34 8.47
N ASP A 317 -35.75 7.11 9.10
CA ASP A 317 -34.44 6.97 8.42
C ASP A 317 -34.21 5.50 8.04
N VAL A 318 -34.60 5.15 6.82
CA VAL A 318 -34.44 3.80 6.26
C VAL A 318 -32.98 3.40 6.09
N VAL A 319 -32.09 4.36 5.83
CA VAL A 319 -30.66 4.10 5.59
C VAL A 319 -29.97 3.71 6.91
N THR A 320 -30.21 4.48 7.97
CA THR A 320 -29.70 4.13 9.32
C THR A 320 -30.31 2.84 9.83
N MET A 321 -31.61 2.63 9.64
CA MET A 321 -32.30 1.38 10.00
C MET A 321 -31.62 0.18 9.35
N LYS A 322 -31.40 0.18 8.04
CA LYS A 322 -30.71 -0.91 7.34
C LYS A 322 -29.31 -1.14 7.86
N LYS A 323 -28.53 -0.08 8.05
CA LYS A 323 -27.17 -0.19 8.63
C LYS A 323 -27.19 -0.84 10.02
N ARG A 324 -28.14 -0.51 10.87
CA ARG A 324 -28.26 -1.08 12.23
C ARG A 324 -28.82 -2.50 12.22
N LEU A 325 -29.63 -2.86 11.23
CA LEU A 325 -30.11 -4.23 11.04
C LEU A 325 -29.02 -5.15 10.51
N GLU A 326 -28.25 -4.71 9.53
CA GLU A 326 -27.21 -5.55 8.90
C GLU A 326 -25.90 -5.57 9.69
N GLY A 327 -25.59 -4.47 10.35
CA GLY A 327 -24.25 -4.17 10.89
C GLY A 327 -23.31 -3.63 9.82
N GLY A 328 -22.37 -2.75 10.20
CA GLY A 328 -21.39 -2.17 9.30
C GLY A 328 -20.02 -2.85 9.39
N GLU A 329 -19.12 -2.43 8.49
CA GLU A 329 -17.73 -2.91 8.46
C GLU A 329 -16.89 -2.44 9.68
N LYS A 330 -17.34 -1.39 10.35
CA LYS A 330 -16.63 -0.84 11.51
C LYS A 330 -17.07 -1.51 12.79
N GLU A 331 -16.16 -1.65 13.73
CA GLU A 331 -16.44 -2.17 15.07
C GLU A 331 -17.49 -1.33 15.83
N SER A 332 -17.56 -0.02 15.50
CA SER A 332 -18.58 0.90 16.01
C SER A 332 -19.99 0.68 15.43
N ASP A 333 -20.09 -0.04 14.33
CA ASP A 333 -21.34 -0.24 13.61
C ASP A 333 -21.94 -1.63 13.91
N TYR A 334 -21.83 -2.06 15.19
CA TYR A 334 -22.40 -3.34 15.67
C TYR A 334 -23.92 -3.29 15.58
N GLY A 335 -24.48 -4.16 14.78
CA GLY A 335 -25.91 -4.20 14.52
C GLY A 335 -26.54 -5.57 14.82
N VAL A 336 -27.86 -5.66 14.66
CA VAL A 336 -28.64 -6.87 14.94
C VAL A 336 -28.09 -8.08 14.16
N GLY A 337 -27.85 -7.94 12.86
CA GLY A 337 -27.32 -9.04 12.04
C GLY A 337 -25.92 -9.50 12.47
N LYS A 338 -25.11 -8.58 12.95
CA LYS A 338 -23.77 -8.91 13.46
C LYS A 338 -23.84 -9.65 14.78
N LEU A 339 -24.75 -9.25 15.69
CA LEU A 339 -25.04 -9.97 16.94
C LEU A 339 -25.37 -11.45 16.67
N TYR A 340 -26.30 -11.72 15.75
CA TYR A 340 -26.68 -13.08 15.42
C TYR A 340 -25.54 -13.86 14.76
N ARG A 341 -24.85 -13.27 13.76
CA ARG A 341 -23.74 -13.93 13.05
C ARG A 341 -22.52 -14.16 13.93
N ASP A 342 -22.28 -13.34 14.96
CA ASP A 342 -21.22 -13.56 15.93
C ASP A 342 -21.50 -14.73 16.88
N ASN A 343 -22.77 -15.08 17.03
CA ASN A 343 -23.21 -16.21 17.83
C ASN A 343 -23.59 -17.45 16.98
N GLY A 344 -23.09 -17.52 15.75
CA GLY A 344 -23.20 -18.69 14.89
C GLY A 344 -24.40 -18.69 13.95
N TYR A 345 -25.32 -17.75 14.05
CA TYR A 345 -26.52 -17.71 13.19
C TYR A 345 -26.19 -17.16 11.80
N LEU A 346 -25.42 -17.89 11.05
CA LEU A 346 -24.96 -17.49 9.69
C LEU A 346 -26.12 -17.32 8.71
N PHE A 347 -27.18 -18.10 8.88
CA PHE A 347 -28.39 -18.06 8.03
C PHE A 347 -29.41 -17.03 8.50
N PHE A 348 -29.06 -16.22 9.49
CA PHE A 348 -29.91 -15.14 9.98
C PHE A 348 -30.25 -14.14 8.87
N HIS A 349 -31.53 -13.83 8.78
CA HIS A 349 -32.04 -12.81 7.87
C HIS A 349 -33.12 -12.00 8.58
N VAL A 350 -33.12 -10.70 8.39
CA VAL A 350 -34.14 -9.79 8.89
C VAL A 350 -34.67 -8.92 7.76
N THR A 351 -35.98 -8.89 7.59
CA THR A 351 -36.65 -8.08 6.58
C THR A 351 -37.56 -7.09 7.28
N PRO A 352 -37.29 -5.78 7.17
CA PRO A 352 -38.25 -4.77 7.61
C PRO A 352 -39.41 -4.72 6.65
N VAL A 353 -40.64 -4.81 7.16
CA VAL A 353 -41.89 -4.77 6.42
C VAL A 353 -42.73 -3.61 6.95
N GLU A 354 -43.10 -2.70 6.08
CA GLU A 354 -44.04 -1.62 6.41
C GLU A 354 -45.45 -2.22 6.46
N LEU A 355 -46.05 -2.20 7.64
CA LEU A 355 -47.39 -2.77 7.84
C LEU A 355 -48.50 -1.77 7.53
N ASN A 356 -48.32 -0.56 7.99
CA ASN A 356 -49.33 0.47 7.87
C ASN A 356 -48.69 1.87 7.85
N ILE A 357 -49.26 2.71 7.02
CA ILE A 357 -48.89 4.12 6.94
C ILE A 357 -50.13 4.94 7.26
N GLN A 358 -50.09 5.68 8.36
CA GLN A 358 -51.17 6.52 8.80
C GLN A 358 -50.67 7.97 8.94
N ASN A 359 -51.17 8.84 8.03
CA ASN A 359 -50.72 10.20 7.89
C ASN A 359 -49.19 10.21 7.54
N ASP A 360 -48.38 10.76 8.46
CA ASP A 360 -46.90 10.87 8.33
C ASP A 360 -46.14 9.79 9.11
N SER A 361 -46.82 8.75 9.57
CA SER A 361 -46.25 7.78 10.50
C SER A 361 -46.33 6.35 9.97
N VAL A 362 -45.25 5.59 10.13
CA VAL A 362 -45.06 4.22 9.57
C VAL A 362 -44.91 3.22 10.72
N ASP A 363 -45.69 2.12 10.64
CA ASP A 363 -45.49 0.92 11.46
C ASP A 363 -44.58 -0.06 10.72
N VAL A 364 -43.52 -0.50 11.37
CA VAL A 364 -42.57 -1.43 10.80
C VAL A 364 -42.51 -2.72 11.61
N GLU A 365 -42.68 -3.84 10.92
CA GLU A 365 -42.48 -5.16 11.47
C GLU A 365 -41.13 -5.71 11.00
N MET A 366 -40.25 -6.02 11.94
CA MET A 366 -38.96 -6.67 11.67
C MET A 366 -39.16 -8.17 11.68
N ARG A 367 -39.29 -8.77 10.49
CA ARG A 367 -39.44 -10.23 10.32
C ARG A 367 -38.11 -10.90 10.34
N ILE A 368 -37.84 -11.69 11.37
CA ILE A 368 -36.61 -12.43 11.57
C ILE A 368 -36.79 -13.88 11.16
N THR A 369 -35.80 -14.37 10.45
CA THR A 369 -35.55 -15.80 10.26
C THR A 369 -34.19 -16.10 10.87
N GLU A 370 -34.18 -16.72 12.06
CA GLU A 370 -32.95 -16.95 12.81
C GLU A 370 -32.07 -18.06 12.20
N GLY A 371 -32.71 -19.12 11.70
CA GLY A 371 -32.03 -20.33 11.27
C GLY A 371 -31.45 -21.13 12.44
N LYS A 372 -30.57 -22.06 12.16
CA LYS A 372 -29.79 -22.79 13.17
C LYS A 372 -28.38 -22.27 13.27
N PRO A 373 -27.75 -22.30 14.46
CA PRO A 373 -26.37 -21.91 14.61
C PRO A 373 -25.46 -22.85 13.83
N ALA A 374 -24.55 -22.29 13.06
CA ALA A 374 -23.56 -22.99 12.25
C ALA A 374 -22.23 -23.11 13.00
N THR A 375 -21.65 -24.28 12.97
CA THR A 375 -20.31 -24.57 13.50
C THR A 375 -19.28 -24.59 12.37
N LEU A 376 -18.08 -24.16 12.68
CA LEU A 376 -16.96 -24.23 11.74
C LEU A 376 -16.53 -25.70 11.59
N ASN A 377 -16.54 -26.19 10.35
CA ASN A 377 -16.10 -27.54 10.03
C ASN A 377 -14.65 -27.55 9.57
N ASN A 378 -14.32 -26.82 8.51
CA ASN A 378 -12.97 -26.82 7.96
C ASN A 378 -12.50 -25.40 7.58
N ILE A 379 -11.17 -25.23 7.58
CA ILE A 379 -10.50 -24.00 7.13
C ILE A 379 -9.42 -24.40 6.13
N VAL A 380 -9.61 -23.96 4.90
CA VAL A 380 -8.70 -24.19 3.77
C VAL A 380 -7.93 -22.92 3.46
N ILE A 381 -6.63 -23.05 3.24
CA ILE A 381 -5.74 -21.95 2.84
C ILE A 381 -5.10 -22.35 1.51
N ASN A 382 -5.24 -21.52 0.50
CA ASN A 382 -4.71 -21.73 -0.84
C ASN A 382 -3.76 -20.59 -1.23
N GLY A 383 -2.72 -20.89 -2.02
CA GLY A 383 -1.80 -19.89 -2.59
C GLY A 383 -0.62 -19.51 -1.71
N ASN A 384 -0.37 -20.27 -0.63
CA ASN A 384 0.79 -20.11 0.25
C ASN A 384 1.93 -21.07 -0.14
N ASP A 385 2.46 -20.93 -1.36
CA ASP A 385 3.44 -21.87 -1.93
C ASP A 385 4.82 -21.82 -1.26
N LEU A 386 5.28 -20.65 -0.85
CA LEU A 386 6.56 -20.40 -0.19
C LEU A 386 6.43 -20.31 1.33
N THR A 387 5.29 -19.81 1.81
CA THR A 387 5.04 -19.53 3.22
C THR A 387 4.35 -20.73 3.87
N ASN A 388 4.89 -21.21 4.97
CA ASN A 388 4.30 -22.31 5.73
C ASN A 388 2.85 -21.97 6.16
N GLU A 389 1.93 -22.89 5.94
CA GLU A 389 0.52 -22.76 6.32
C GLU A 389 0.34 -22.33 7.78
N LYS A 390 1.20 -22.78 8.67
CA LYS A 390 1.23 -22.40 10.08
C LYS A 390 1.32 -20.88 10.27
N VAL A 391 1.99 -20.16 9.38
CA VAL A 391 2.13 -18.69 9.45
C VAL A 391 0.79 -18.02 9.22
N VAL A 392 0.00 -18.51 8.28
CA VAL A 392 -1.34 -18.00 8.00
C VAL A 392 -2.31 -18.45 9.09
N ARG A 393 -2.33 -19.75 9.39
CA ARG A 393 -3.28 -20.37 10.32
C ARG A 393 -3.22 -19.77 11.72
N ARG A 394 -2.06 -19.34 12.21
CA ARG A 394 -1.92 -18.67 13.52
C ARG A 394 -2.54 -17.28 13.59
N GLN A 395 -2.87 -16.67 12.45
CA GLN A 395 -3.56 -15.39 12.37
C GLN A 395 -5.09 -15.54 12.29
N ILE A 396 -5.56 -16.78 12.18
CA ILE A 396 -6.99 -17.09 12.07
C ILE A 396 -7.55 -17.27 13.48
N TYR A 397 -8.55 -16.47 13.80
CA TYR A 397 -9.25 -16.49 15.11
C TYR A 397 -10.36 -17.53 15.15
N THR A 398 -10.97 -17.80 14.00
CA THR A 398 -11.98 -18.84 13.83
C THR A 398 -11.33 -20.23 13.94
N ARG A 399 -12.00 -21.18 14.63
CA ARG A 399 -11.46 -22.54 14.86
C ARG A 399 -12.50 -23.59 14.53
N PRO A 400 -12.12 -24.71 13.86
CA PRO A 400 -13.01 -25.84 13.65
C PRO A 400 -13.60 -26.35 14.97
N GLY A 401 -14.90 -26.69 14.92
CA GLY A 401 -15.67 -27.16 16.10
C GLY A 401 -16.30 -26.06 16.95
N TYR A 402 -15.98 -24.78 16.73
CA TYR A 402 -16.60 -23.63 17.41
C TYR A 402 -17.69 -23.02 16.55
N LEU A 403 -18.56 -22.22 17.15
CA LEU A 403 -19.55 -21.45 16.42
C LEU A 403 -18.89 -20.44 15.49
N PHE A 404 -19.53 -20.20 14.36
CA PHE A 404 -19.10 -19.13 13.47
C PHE A 404 -19.23 -17.77 14.15
N SER A 405 -18.27 -16.91 13.97
CA SER A 405 -18.30 -15.50 14.38
C SER A 405 -17.84 -14.63 13.22
N GLN A 406 -18.69 -13.71 12.80
CA GLN A 406 -18.38 -12.77 11.73
C GLN A 406 -17.23 -11.83 12.12
N THR A 407 -17.24 -11.35 13.35
CA THR A 407 -16.18 -10.48 13.88
C THR A 407 -14.82 -11.19 13.88
N ASP A 408 -14.76 -12.43 14.32
CA ASP A 408 -13.51 -13.22 14.30
C ASP A 408 -13.07 -13.57 12.87
N PHE A 409 -14.01 -13.81 11.98
CA PHE A 409 -13.72 -14.03 10.57
C PHE A 409 -13.15 -12.77 9.90
N GLU A 410 -13.82 -11.62 10.02
CA GLU A 410 -13.36 -10.34 9.48
C GLU A 410 -12.00 -9.94 10.05
N ARG A 411 -11.80 -10.20 11.34
CA ARG A 411 -10.50 -10.01 11.99
C ARG A 411 -9.43 -10.90 11.39
N SER A 412 -9.73 -12.16 11.16
CA SER A 412 -8.79 -13.11 10.54
C SER A 412 -8.36 -12.64 9.14
N VAL A 413 -9.30 -12.16 8.32
CA VAL A 413 -9.02 -11.59 6.99
C VAL A 413 -8.08 -10.38 7.12
N ARG A 414 -8.36 -9.45 8.04
CA ARG A 414 -7.50 -8.26 8.27
C ARG A 414 -6.10 -8.64 8.77
N GLU A 415 -6.00 -9.59 9.70
CA GLU A 415 -4.70 -10.03 10.21
C GLU A 415 -3.87 -10.75 9.12
N ILE A 416 -4.49 -11.55 8.25
CA ILE A 416 -3.81 -12.16 7.10
C ILE A 416 -3.38 -11.08 6.10
N ALA A 417 -4.23 -10.10 5.80
CA ALA A 417 -3.91 -8.97 4.92
C ALA A 417 -2.73 -8.12 5.45
N SER A 418 -2.58 -8.05 6.78
CA SER A 418 -1.48 -7.32 7.44
C SER A 418 -0.13 -8.06 7.36
N LEU A 419 -0.12 -9.35 7.00
CA LEU A 419 1.11 -10.10 6.80
C LEU A 419 1.87 -9.57 5.59
N GLY A 420 3.12 -9.20 5.80
CA GLY A 420 3.98 -8.63 4.74
C GLY A 420 4.30 -9.58 3.58
N GLN A 421 3.99 -10.88 3.72
CA GLN A 421 4.23 -11.94 2.74
C GLN A 421 3.16 -12.03 1.66
N PHE A 422 1.96 -11.50 1.92
CA PHE A 422 0.81 -11.61 1.02
C PHE A 422 0.37 -10.26 0.48
N ASP A 423 -0.31 -10.30 -0.65
CA ASP A 423 -0.95 -9.11 -1.23
C ASP A 423 -2.25 -8.81 -0.47
N PRO A 424 -2.34 -7.67 0.24
CA PRO A 424 -3.53 -7.32 0.99
C PRO A 424 -4.74 -7.03 0.09
N GLU A 425 -4.53 -6.53 -1.14
CA GLU A 425 -5.63 -6.27 -2.07
C GLU A 425 -6.24 -7.57 -2.58
N ALA A 426 -5.42 -8.58 -2.84
CA ALA A 426 -5.89 -9.89 -3.32
C ALA A 426 -6.81 -10.56 -2.29
N ILE A 427 -6.44 -10.57 -1.01
CA ILE A 427 -7.27 -11.22 0.01
C ILE A 427 -8.52 -10.41 0.38
N MET A 428 -8.49 -9.08 0.25
CA MET A 428 -9.64 -8.20 0.52
C MET A 428 -10.58 -8.06 -0.68
N SER A 429 -10.19 -8.55 -1.87
CA SER A 429 -11.01 -8.51 -3.08
C SER A 429 -12.05 -9.62 -3.10
N GLU A 430 -13.00 -9.49 -4.01
CA GLU A 430 -13.95 -10.54 -4.34
C GLU A 430 -13.20 -11.79 -4.84
N GLY A 431 -13.35 -12.91 -4.13
CA GLY A 431 -12.60 -14.15 -4.38
C GLY A 431 -11.38 -14.39 -3.48
N GLY A 432 -10.92 -13.41 -2.70
CA GLY A 432 -9.84 -13.57 -1.72
C GLY A 432 -10.21 -14.46 -0.54
N TYR A 433 -11.50 -14.62 -0.29
CA TYR A 433 -12.03 -15.57 0.68
C TYR A 433 -13.41 -16.08 0.24
N SER A 434 -13.82 -17.23 0.80
CA SER A 434 -15.16 -17.77 0.59
C SER A 434 -15.68 -18.36 1.89
N VAL A 435 -16.93 -18.07 2.18
CA VAL A 435 -17.69 -18.69 3.28
C VAL A 435 -18.67 -19.66 2.62
N LEU A 436 -18.46 -20.95 2.85
CA LEU A 436 -19.23 -22.03 2.21
C LEU A 436 -20.14 -22.68 3.24
N PRO A 437 -21.39 -22.20 3.40
CA PRO A 437 -22.34 -22.76 4.36
C PRO A 437 -22.95 -24.07 3.82
N ASN A 438 -23.12 -25.03 4.73
CA ASN A 438 -23.86 -26.26 4.47
C ASN A 438 -25.13 -26.29 5.36
N PRO A 439 -26.30 -25.96 4.81
CA PRO A 439 -27.55 -25.93 5.57
C PRO A 439 -27.99 -27.30 6.08
N LEU A 440 -27.58 -28.38 5.43
CA LEU A 440 -27.98 -29.74 5.82
C LEU A 440 -27.33 -30.19 7.12
N THR A 441 -26.06 -29.84 7.32
CA THR A 441 -25.28 -30.21 8.51
C THR A 441 -25.17 -29.07 9.53
N ASN A 442 -25.65 -27.87 9.20
CA ASN A 442 -25.45 -26.64 9.93
C ASN A 442 -23.96 -26.35 10.21
N THR A 443 -23.14 -26.59 9.21
CA THR A 443 -21.70 -26.31 9.27
C THR A 443 -21.28 -25.29 8.22
N VAL A 444 -20.11 -24.70 8.40
CA VAL A 444 -19.50 -23.76 7.45
C VAL A 444 -18.03 -24.07 7.25
N ASP A 445 -17.62 -24.10 6.00
CA ASP A 445 -16.21 -24.16 5.61
C ASP A 445 -15.73 -22.76 5.21
N LEU A 446 -14.53 -22.41 5.67
CA LEU A 446 -13.88 -21.15 5.31
C LEU A 446 -12.71 -21.42 4.36
N VAL A 447 -12.65 -20.69 3.27
CA VAL A 447 -11.54 -20.77 2.32
C VAL A 447 -10.88 -19.39 2.24
N TYR A 448 -9.56 -19.35 2.46
CA TYR A 448 -8.74 -18.15 2.29
C TYR A 448 -7.82 -18.37 1.09
N ASN A 449 -7.97 -17.55 0.06
CA ASN A 449 -7.13 -17.55 -1.12
C ASN A 449 -6.13 -16.40 -1.00
N VAL A 450 -4.89 -16.73 -0.63
CA VAL A 450 -3.82 -15.75 -0.49
C VAL A 450 -2.97 -15.72 -1.74
N THR A 451 -2.41 -14.56 -2.05
CA THR A 451 -1.45 -14.40 -3.16
C THR A 451 -0.14 -13.91 -2.57
N GLU A 452 0.92 -14.71 -2.72
CA GLU A 452 2.24 -14.34 -2.22
C GLU A 452 2.85 -13.22 -3.06
N LYS A 453 3.49 -12.28 -2.38
CA LYS A 453 4.28 -11.22 -3.01
C LYS A 453 5.74 -11.31 -2.60
N PRO A 454 6.69 -10.80 -3.43
CA PRO A 454 8.08 -10.69 -3.03
C PRO A 454 8.19 -9.90 -1.72
N SER A 455 8.61 -10.57 -0.65
CA SER A 455 8.74 -10.01 0.69
C SER A 455 10.15 -9.51 1.00
N SER A 456 11.14 -9.91 0.20
CA SER A 456 12.51 -9.42 0.33
C SER A 456 12.63 -8.00 -0.24
N GLN A 457 13.30 -7.12 0.49
CA GLN A 457 13.47 -5.73 0.12
C GLN A 457 14.96 -5.39 0.03
N LEU A 458 15.32 -4.66 -1.01
CA LEU A 458 16.62 -4.04 -1.16
C LEU A 458 16.46 -2.54 -0.90
N GLU A 459 17.14 -2.03 0.11
CA GLU A 459 17.21 -0.61 0.41
C GLU A 459 18.48 -0.03 -0.20
N LEU A 460 18.34 0.91 -1.11
CA LEU A 460 19.43 1.74 -1.59
C LEU A 460 18.98 3.19 -1.45
N SER A 461 19.58 3.90 -0.54
CA SER A 461 19.24 5.29 -0.32
C SER A 461 20.50 6.15 -0.16
N GLY A 462 20.36 7.40 -0.56
CA GLY A 462 21.37 8.42 -0.36
C GLY A 462 20.72 9.70 0.12
N GLY A 463 21.27 10.31 1.12
CA GLY A 463 20.77 11.54 1.71
C GLY A 463 21.87 12.55 1.93
N TRP A 464 21.52 13.82 1.88
CA TRP A 464 22.41 14.92 2.24
C TRP A 464 22.11 15.36 3.66
N GLY A 465 23.04 15.20 4.57
CA GLY A 465 22.89 15.61 5.97
C GLY A 465 24.21 16.09 6.55
N GLY A 466 24.18 17.11 7.40
CA GLY A 466 25.41 17.64 8.04
C GLY A 466 26.47 18.11 7.06
N ARG A 467 26.08 18.58 5.87
CA ARG A 467 26.96 18.97 4.75
C ARG A 467 27.72 17.81 4.07
N THR A 468 27.31 16.57 4.33
CA THR A 468 27.91 15.40 3.72
C THR A 468 26.85 14.50 3.11
N PHE A 469 27.22 13.69 2.13
CA PHE A 469 26.35 12.69 1.52
C PHE A 469 26.48 11.36 2.30
N VAL A 470 25.36 10.81 2.71
CA VAL A 470 25.27 9.52 3.40
C VAL A 470 24.67 8.51 2.44
N ALA A 471 25.37 7.43 2.18
CA ALA A 471 24.88 6.30 1.42
C ALA A 471 24.43 5.19 2.37
N THR A 472 23.30 4.59 2.09
CA THR A 472 22.77 3.43 2.80
C THR A 472 22.51 2.31 1.82
N ALA A 473 22.95 1.11 2.15
CA ALA A 473 22.59 -0.12 1.47
C ALA A 473 22.07 -1.11 2.50
N GLY A 474 20.91 -1.69 2.25
CA GLY A 474 20.28 -2.65 3.15
C GLY A 474 19.58 -3.76 2.38
N VAL A 475 19.51 -4.92 3.00
CA VAL A 475 18.70 -6.03 2.51
C VAL A 475 17.89 -6.59 3.67
N SER A 476 16.60 -6.83 3.44
CA SER A 476 15.73 -7.48 4.40
C SER A 476 14.96 -8.63 3.77
N PHE A 477 14.90 -9.74 4.50
CA PHE A 477 14.19 -10.96 4.13
C PHE A 477 13.06 -11.17 5.13
N ASN A 478 11.83 -10.81 4.73
CA ASN A 478 10.68 -10.78 5.64
C ASN A 478 9.95 -12.13 5.77
N ASN A 479 10.38 -13.16 5.05
CA ASN A 479 9.85 -14.52 5.15
C ASN A 479 10.94 -15.55 5.43
N PHE A 480 11.98 -15.16 6.14
CA PHE A 480 13.11 -16.05 6.46
C PHE A 480 12.65 -17.25 7.31
N SER A 481 13.36 -18.38 7.17
CA SER A 481 13.13 -19.58 7.97
C SER A 481 14.43 -20.14 8.51
N THR A 482 14.63 -20.02 9.82
CA THR A 482 15.78 -20.65 10.51
C THR A 482 15.72 -22.17 10.49
N LYS A 483 14.53 -22.77 10.41
CA LYS A 483 14.37 -24.23 10.39
C LYS A 483 14.89 -24.85 9.10
N ARG A 484 14.68 -24.14 7.98
CA ARG A 484 15.11 -24.59 6.66
C ARG A 484 16.58 -24.25 6.35
N MET A 485 17.29 -23.62 7.29
CA MET A 485 18.66 -23.15 7.08
C MET A 485 19.65 -24.27 6.75
N PHE A 486 19.37 -25.49 7.23
CA PHE A 486 20.18 -26.69 7.00
C PHE A 486 19.59 -27.64 5.96
N GLU A 487 18.45 -27.30 5.34
CA GLU A 487 17.84 -28.11 4.29
C GLU A 487 18.60 -27.95 2.95
N LYS A 488 18.84 -29.06 2.29
CA LYS A 488 19.51 -29.09 0.98
C LYS A 488 18.66 -28.39 -0.06
N GLY A 489 19.19 -27.33 -0.71
CA GLY A 489 18.49 -26.57 -1.74
C GLY A 489 17.55 -25.46 -1.24
N ALA A 490 17.49 -25.20 0.07
CA ALA A 490 16.66 -24.12 0.64
C ALA A 490 17.22 -22.71 0.35
N TRP A 491 18.52 -22.61 0.08
CA TRP A 491 19.21 -21.35 -0.23
C TRP A 491 18.98 -20.91 -1.69
N ARG A 492 17.82 -20.18 -1.95
CA ARG A 492 17.43 -19.65 -3.27
C ARG A 492 16.72 -18.27 -3.17
N PRO A 493 17.38 -17.18 -2.87
CA PRO A 493 18.72 -16.94 -2.34
C PRO A 493 18.84 -17.23 -0.84
N VAL A 494 17.73 -17.27 -0.08
CA VAL A 494 17.67 -17.55 1.35
C VAL A 494 16.55 -18.54 1.65
N PRO A 495 16.64 -19.32 2.75
CA PRO A 495 15.55 -20.18 3.17
C PRO A 495 14.34 -19.36 3.60
N LEU A 496 13.18 -19.63 2.98
CA LEU A 496 11.92 -18.91 3.20
C LEU A 496 10.86 -19.84 3.84
N GLY A 497 9.86 -19.23 4.51
CA GLY A 497 8.66 -19.95 4.93
C GLY A 497 8.11 -19.64 6.32
N ASP A 498 8.88 -19.17 7.29
CA ASP A 498 8.41 -19.00 8.68
C ASP A 498 8.02 -17.55 9.05
N ALA A 499 8.02 -16.64 8.09
CA ALA A 499 7.75 -15.20 8.28
C ALA A 499 8.66 -14.53 9.31
N GLN A 500 9.89 -15.06 9.48
CA GLN A 500 10.92 -14.40 10.26
C GLN A 500 11.51 -13.25 9.45
N ASN A 501 11.93 -12.19 10.13
CA ASN A 501 12.62 -11.07 9.49
C ASN A 501 14.12 -11.18 9.78
N LEU A 502 14.93 -11.17 8.72
CA LEU A 502 16.39 -11.08 8.79
C LEU A 502 16.82 -9.89 7.96
N ALA A 503 17.45 -8.88 8.57
CA ALA A 503 17.87 -7.69 7.86
C ALA A 503 19.34 -7.34 8.16
N PHE A 504 20.01 -6.85 7.12
CA PHE A 504 21.37 -6.31 7.20
C PHE A 504 21.36 -4.92 6.60
N ARG A 505 22.02 -3.99 7.29
CA ARG A 505 22.10 -2.61 6.81
C ARG A 505 23.51 -2.10 6.98
N PHE A 506 24.01 -1.47 5.94
CA PHE A 506 25.26 -0.76 5.89
C PHE A 506 24.98 0.70 5.55
N GLN A 507 25.58 1.61 6.32
CA GLN A 507 25.45 3.04 6.10
C GLN A 507 26.83 3.69 6.22
N THR A 508 27.16 4.57 5.30
CA THR A 508 28.43 5.25 5.32
C THR A 508 28.36 6.64 4.66
N ASN A 509 29.18 7.53 5.12
CA ASN A 509 29.53 8.74 4.40
C ASN A 509 31.04 8.84 4.10
N GLY A 510 31.64 7.70 3.84
CA GLY A 510 33.08 7.56 3.57
C GLY A 510 33.89 7.41 4.85
N ARG A 511 34.82 8.33 5.10
CA ARG A 511 35.75 8.21 6.25
C ARG A 511 35.19 8.73 7.57
N TYR A 512 34.15 9.57 7.50
CA TYR A 512 33.63 10.23 8.71
C TYR A 512 32.71 9.31 9.53
N TYR A 513 31.86 8.53 8.86
CA TYR A 513 30.87 7.70 9.52
C TYR A 513 30.66 6.38 8.80
N THR A 514 30.62 5.30 9.56
CA THR A 514 30.27 3.98 9.07
C THR A 514 29.43 3.26 10.11
N ALA A 515 28.32 2.70 9.71
CA ALA A 515 27.45 1.89 10.56
C ALA A 515 27.09 0.57 9.87
N LEU A 516 27.15 -0.50 10.62
CA LEU A 516 26.75 -1.84 10.25
C LEU A 516 25.68 -2.31 11.24
N SER A 517 24.59 -2.85 10.77
CA SER A 517 23.61 -3.49 11.64
C SER A 517 23.07 -4.78 11.04
N ALA A 518 22.81 -5.73 11.92
CA ALA A 518 22.13 -6.97 11.61
C ALA A 518 20.98 -7.16 12.61
N SER A 519 19.80 -7.47 12.12
CA SER A 519 18.63 -7.72 12.97
C SER A 519 17.91 -9.00 12.55
N PHE A 520 17.42 -9.70 13.54
CA PHE A 520 16.61 -10.90 13.38
C PHE A 520 15.38 -10.80 14.25
N THR A 521 14.20 -11.07 13.69
CA THR A 521 12.94 -11.10 14.44
C THR A 521 12.17 -12.38 14.14
N GLU A 522 11.87 -13.13 15.19
CA GLU A 522 10.93 -14.25 15.20
C GLU A 522 9.61 -13.77 15.79
N PRO A 523 8.54 -13.65 15.01
CA PRO A 523 7.26 -13.11 15.51
C PRO A 523 6.49 -14.06 16.43
N TRP A 524 6.80 -15.37 16.44
CA TRP A 524 6.11 -16.38 17.22
C TRP A 524 7.07 -17.39 17.87
N LEU A 525 7.93 -16.91 18.74
CA LEU A 525 9.02 -17.68 19.34
C LEU A 525 8.62 -19.06 19.84
N PHE A 526 7.48 -19.18 20.53
CA PHE A 526 6.99 -20.44 21.07
C PHE A 526 5.89 -21.10 20.22
N GLY A 527 5.54 -20.54 19.07
CA GLY A 527 4.57 -21.08 18.12
C GLY A 527 3.10 -21.13 18.57
N LYS A 528 2.80 -20.95 19.86
CA LYS A 528 1.46 -21.05 20.45
C LYS A 528 0.87 -19.69 20.85
N LYS A 529 1.72 -18.73 21.17
CA LYS A 529 1.33 -17.37 21.58
C LYS A 529 2.09 -16.36 20.74
N PRO A 530 1.52 -15.17 20.47
CA PRO A 530 2.18 -14.10 19.74
C PRO A 530 3.26 -13.43 20.61
N THR A 531 4.34 -14.16 20.89
CA THR A 531 5.53 -13.68 21.59
C THR A 531 6.61 -13.50 20.55
N SER A 532 7.00 -12.26 20.27
CA SER A 532 8.09 -11.95 19.35
C SER A 532 9.43 -11.90 20.07
N LEU A 533 10.48 -12.44 19.43
CA LEU A 533 11.87 -12.25 19.83
C LEU A 533 12.55 -11.40 18.76
N SER A 534 13.13 -10.29 19.16
CA SER A 534 13.97 -9.45 18.29
C SER A 534 15.38 -9.41 18.83
N LEU A 535 16.35 -9.74 17.97
CA LEU A 535 17.78 -9.66 18.24
C LEU A 535 18.38 -8.62 17.30
N SER A 536 19.23 -7.75 17.80
CA SER A 536 19.97 -6.83 16.95
C SER A 536 21.42 -6.69 17.39
N LEU A 537 22.28 -6.58 16.41
CA LEU A 537 23.71 -6.37 16.53
C LEU A 537 24.05 -5.16 15.69
N TYR A 538 24.78 -4.21 16.23
CA TYR A 538 25.24 -3.07 15.46
C TYR A 538 26.62 -2.63 15.86
N TYR A 539 27.32 -2.08 14.89
CA TYR A 539 28.62 -1.43 15.03
C TYR A 539 28.58 -0.10 14.33
N THR A 540 29.02 0.94 15.00
CA THR A 540 29.10 2.29 14.44
C THR A 540 30.48 2.84 14.73
N LYS A 541 31.12 3.39 13.72
CA LYS A 541 32.36 4.13 13.84
C LYS A 541 32.22 5.53 13.29
N GLN A 542 32.58 6.51 14.07
CA GLN A 542 32.67 7.91 13.65
C GLN A 542 34.11 8.36 13.84
N THR A 543 34.64 9.10 12.88
CA THR A 543 35.97 9.69 12.97
C THR A 543 35.88 11.21 12.94
N ASN A 544 36.93 11.90 13.38
CA ASN A 544 37.02 13.37 13.32
C ASN A 544 37.26 13.90 11.89
N TYR A 545 37.39 13.00 10.91
CA TYR A 545 37.65 13.38 9.54
C TYR A 545 36.46 14.02 8.88
N ASN A 546 36.48 15.31 8.60
CA ASN A 546 35.48 15.96 7.79
C ASN A 546 36.11 16.44 6.47
N PRO A 547 35.79 15.81 5.32
CA PRO A 547 36.42 16.11 4.05
C PRO A 547 36.23 17.56 3.58
N TYR A 548 35.13 18.21 3.95
CA TYR A 548 34.85 19.60 3.60
C TYR A 548 35.85 20.57 4.31
N TYR A 549 36.06 20.39 5.60
CA TYR A 549 36.99 21.21 6.34
C TYR A 549 38.44 20.85 5.99
N ALA A 550 38.73 19.60 5.73
CA ALA A 550 40.05 19.15 5.26
C ALA A 550 40.42 19.80 3.93
N GLN A 551 39.48 19.90 3.00
CA GLN A 551 39.69 20.53 1.68
C GLN A 551 39.77 22.06 1.76
N TYR A 552 38.96 22.69 2.59
CA TYR A 552 38.88 24.15 2.68
C TYR A 552 39.99 24.77 3.54
N TYR A 553 40.35 24.10 4.63
CA TYR A 553 41.34 24.60 5.59
C TYR A 553 42.71 23.92 5.53
N GLY A 554 42.76 22.69 4.97
CA GLY A 554 43.98 21.90 4.87
C GLY A 554 45.11 22.58 4.05
N TYR A 555 44.74 23.30 3.00
CA TYR A 555 45.70 24.11 2.21
C TYR A 555 46.11 25.40 2.91
N ALA A 556 45.25 26.00 3.72
CA ALA A 556 45.54 27.29 4.35
C ALA A 556 46.39 27.16 5.63
N TYR A 557 46.37 26.01 6.28
CA TYR A 557 46.99 25.82 7.61
C TYR A 557 47.97 24.64 7.69
N ALA A 558 48.44 24.11 6.59
CA ALA A 558 49.43 23.03 6.53
C ALA A 558 50.76 23.39 7.26
N SER A 559 50.93 24.65 7.63
CA SER A 559 52.14 25.15 8.34
C SER A 559 51.97 25.31 9.85
N SER A 560 50.76 25.12 10.43
CA SER A 560 50.52 25.30 11.88
C SER A 560 50.18 23.96 12.55
N GLY A 561 51.03 23.03 12.45
CA GLY A 561 51.01 21.59 12.53
C GLY A 561 50.45 20.88 13.74
N SER A 562 49.85 21.43 14.75
CA SER A 562 49.48 20.61 15.92
C SER A 562 47.97 20.59 16.22
N TYR A 563 47.31 21.70 16.13
CA TYR A 563 45.89 21.77 16.53
C TYR A 563 44.93 21.22 15.44
N TRP A 564 45.23 21.50 14.15
CA TRP A 564 44.39 21.12 13.05
C TRP A 564 44.54 19.63 12.62
N ASP A 565 45.75 19.09 12.76
CA ASP A 565 46.00 17.65 12.56
C ASP A 565 45.19 16.80 13.54
N SER A 566 44.99 17.31 14.76
CA SER A 566 44.18 16.64 15.76
C SER A 566 42.69 16.66 15.45
N MET A 567 42.21 17.68 14.73
CA MET A 567 40.76 17.80 14.35
C MET A 567 40.38 16.98 13.14
N PHE A 568 41.31 16.60 12.27
CA PHE A 568 41.04 15.95 11.00
C PHE A 568 41.65 14.55 10.87
N ASN A 569 42.15 14.01 11.95
CA ASN A 569 42.78 12.69 11.96
C ASN A 569 41.73 11.58 11.96
N ALA A 570 41.81 10.70 10.95
CA ALA A 570 40.93 9.51 10.83
C ALA A 570 41.21 8.46 11.91
N ASP A 571 42.38 8.53 12.59
CA ASP A 571 42.73 7.60 13.67
C ASP A 571 41.99 7.94 14.98
N LYS A 572 41.53 9.20 15.10
CA LYS A 572 40.69 9.64 16.22
C LYS A 572 39.25 9.21 15.99
N SER A 573 38.76 8.33 16.82
CA SER A 573 37.47 7.69 16.55
C SER A 573 36.63 7.51 17.80
N PHE A 574 35.34 7.52 17.58
CA PHE A 574 34.31 7.07 18.49
C PHE A 574 33.64 5.81 17.89
N GLU A 575 33.74 4.72 18.58
CA GLU A 575 33.18 3.45 18.16
C GLU A 575 32.13 2.97 19.14
N VAL A 576 31.03 2.45 18.62
CA VAL A 576 29.95 1.85 19.40
C VAL A 576 29.71 0.44 18.87
N PHE A 577 29.82 -0.51 19.76
CA PHE A 577 29.36 -1.87 19.52
C PHE A 577 28.15 -2.15 20.40
N GLY A 578 27.05 -2.64 19.83
CA GLY A 578 25.85 -2.91 20.59
C GLY A 578 25.19 -4.22 20.22
N PHE A 579 24.67 -4.88 21.24
CA PHE A 579 23.80 -6.05 21.12
C PHE A 579 22.53 -5.80 21.92
N SER A 580 21.37 -6.16 21.35
CA SER A 580 20.11 -6.12 22.08
C SER A 580 19.26 -7.35 21.80
N ALA A 581 18.53 -7.78 22.81
CA ALA A 581 17.53 -8.84 22.75
C ALA A 581 16.23 -8.35 23.38
N SER A 582 15.14 -8.45 22.67
CA SER A 582 13.82 -7.98 23.13
C SER A 582 12.75 -9.04 22.91
N LEU A 583 11.90 -9.22 23.91
CA LEU A 583 10.72 -10.08 23.88
C LEU A 583 9.46 -9.20 23.90
N GLY A 584 8.64 -9.30 22.86
CA GLY A 584 7.36 -8.61 22.74
C GLY A 584 6.20 -9.56 23.00
N ASN A 585 5.32 -9.21 23.92
CA ASN A 585 4.13 -9.99 24.25
C ASN A 585 2.87 -9.15 24.03
N ARG A 586 1.95 -9.61 23.16
CA ARG A 586 0.63 -8.99 23.01
C ARG A 586 -0.22 -9.31 24.23
N LEU A 587 -0.73 -8.27 24.88
CA LEU A 587 -1.60 -8.40 26.04
C LEU A 587 -3.05 -8.61 25.59
N LYS A 588 -3.85 -9.22 26.46
CA LYS A 588 -5.30 -9.39 26.24
C LYS A 588 -6.13 -8.36 27.00
N TRP A 589 -5.56 -7.76 28.00
CA TRP A 589 -6.18 -6.76 28.86
C TRP A 589 -5.28 -5.52 28.95
N PRO A 590 -5.79 -4.30 28.91
CA PRO A 590 -7.22 -3.92 28.81
C PRO A 590 -7.84 -4.15 27.44
N ASP A 591 -7.05 -4.18 26.36
CA ASP A 591 -7.48 -4.52 25.01
C ASP A 591 -6.37 -5.26 24.23
N ASN A 592 -6.68 -5.79 23.07
CA ASN A 592 -5.76 -6.58 22.26
C ASN A 592 -4.73 -5.75 21.46
N TYR A 593 -4.72 -4.43 21.60
CA TYR A 593 -3.79 -3.53 20.92
C TYR A 593 -2.52 -3.28 21.74
N PHE A 594 -2.50 -3.67 23.02
CA PHE A 594 -1.33 -3.52 23.86
C PHE A 594 -0.27 -4.60 23.61
N VAL A 595 0.98 -4.15 23.45
CA VAL A 595 2.17 -5.02 23.36
C VAL A 595 3.17 -4.56 24.42
N LEU A 596 3.63 -5.51 25.26
CA LEU A 596 4.65 -5.28 26.25
C LEU A 596 5.97 -5.85 25.76
N TYR A 597 6.97 -4.99 25.61
CA TYR A 597 8.33 -5.35 25.24
C TYR A 597 9.24 -5.33 26.48
N ASN A 598 9.99 -6.41 26.64
CA ASN A 598 11.06 -6.55 27.63
C ASN A 598 12.36 -6.71 26.90
N GLY A 599 13.29 -5.80 27.07
CA GLY A 599 14.56 -5.79 26.34
C GLY A 599 15.76 -5.76 27.27
N LEU A 600 16.82 -6.44 26.86
CA LEU A 600 18.16 -6.30 27.41
C LEU A 600 19.08 -5.76 26.33
N SER A 601 19.85 -4.77 26.63
CA SER A 601 20.85 -4.23 25.72
C SER A 601 22.21 -4.10 26.40
N TRP A 602 23.23 -4.37 25.60
CA TRP A 602 24.62 -4.13 25.97
C TRP A 602 25.26 -3.31 24.87
N GLN A 603 25.86 -2.19 25.27
CA GLN A 603 26.57 -1.29 24.39
C GLN A 603 27.95 -1.04 24.96
N THR A 604 28.93 -0.95 24.10
CA THR A 604 30.28 -0.56 24.47
C THR A 604 30.70 0.64 23.63
N TYR A 605 31.06 1.70 24.31
CA TYR A 605 31.55 2.92 23.70
C TYR A 605 33.09 2.93 23.84
N ARG A 606 33.77 3.04 22.71
CA ARG A 606 35.23 3.19 22.65
C ARG A 606 35.60 4.55 22.11
N LEU A 607 36.30 5.32 22.88
CA LEU A 607 36.87 6.60 22.46
C LEU A 607 38.37 6.38 22.26
N THR A 608 38.90 6.86 21.13
CA THR A 608 40.34 6.83 20.82
C THR A 608 40.72 8.24 20.45
N ASP A 609 41.38 8.92 21.39
CA ASP A 609 41.80 10.32 21.26
C ASP A 609 40.74 11.24 20.64
N TRP A 610 39.48 11.01 21.09
CA TRP A 610 38.28 11.62 20.54
C TRP A 610 38.10 13.00 21.12
N TYR A 611 38.52 14.01 20.40
CA TYR A 611 38.24 15.41 20.77
C TYR A 611 36.80 15.77 20.39
N SER A 612 35.92 15.64 21.34
CA SER A 612 34.61 16.30 21.25
C SER A 612 34.40 17.05 22.54
N GLY A 613 34.07 18.33 22.48
CA GLY A 613 33.67 19.09 23.66
C GLY A 613 32.42 18.57 24.36
N TYR A 614 31.93 17.40 23.93
CA TYR A 614 30.74 16.73 24.43
C TYR A 614 31.01 15.66 25.47
N PHE A 615 32.27 15.15 25.57
CA PHE A 615 32.61 14.11 26.54
C PHE A 615 33.53 14.64 27.64
N ILE A 616 33.42 13.95 28.76
CA ILE A 616 34.19 14.25 29.94
C ILE A 616 35.63 13.70 29.87
N PHE A 617 35.85 12.72 28.94
CA PHE A 617 37.17 12.14 28.65
C PHE A 617 37.34 11.85 27.18
N ASP A 618 38.57 11.89 26.70
CA ASP A 618 38.92 11.80 25.27
C ASP A 618 39.31 10.37 24.86
N ASP A 619 39.79 9.57 25.80
CA ASP A 619 40.27 8.20 25.53
C ASP A 619 39.75 7.23 26.59
N GLY A 620 39.29 6.07 26.12
CA GLY A 620 38.79 5.03 27.02
C GLY A 620 37.64 4.19 26.54
N LEU A 621 37.18 3.32 27.44
CA LEU A 621 36.12 2.35 27.21
C LEU A 621 35.02 2.50 28.24
N THR A 622 33.78 2.57 27.76
CA THR A 622 32.56 2.65 28.59
C THR A 622 31.57 1.56 28.21
N HIS A 623 30.97 0.92 29.18
CA HIS A 623 29.95 -0.08 29.00
C HIS A 623 28.58 0.41 29.49
N ASN A 624 27.56 0.13 28.74
CA ASN A 624 26.17 0.38 29.08
C ASN A 624 25.40 -0.95 29.02
N ILE A 625 24.95 -1.44 30.15
CA ILE A 625 24.05 -2.57 30.23
C ILE A 625 22.70 -2.05 30.72
N SER A 626 21.65 -2.21 29.92
CA SER A 626 20.33 -1.70 30.31
C SER A 626 19.24 -2.72 30.07
N TYR A 627 18.27 -2.70 30.98
CA TYR A 627 16.97 -3.35 30.82
C TYR A 627 15.94 -2.31 30.40
N SER A 628 15.16 -2.63 29.38
CA SER A 628 14.08 -1.77 28.89
C SER A 628 12.72 -2.47 29.02
N LEU A 629 11.74 -1.74 29.53
CA LEU A 629 10.35 -2.13 29.58
C LEU A 629 9.55 -1.10 28.77
N THR A 630 8.90 -1.54 27.68
CA THR A 630 8.12 -0.65 26.83
C THR A 630 6.73 -1.21 26.65
N LEU A 631 5.72 -0.43 27.02
CA LEU A 631 4.33 -0.68 26.77
C LEU A 631 3.91 0.16 25.55
N ASN A 632 3.51 -0.51 24.50
CA ASN A 632 3.03 0.11 23.25
C ASN A 632 1.58 -0.27 22.99
N ARG A 633 0.77 0.69 22.56
CA ARG A 633 -0.60 0.49 22.08
C ARG A 633 -0.79 1.23 20.77
N THR A 634 -1.25 0.52 19.76
CA THR A 634 -1.55 1.12 18.45
C THR A 634 -2.89 0.60 17.95
N SER A 635 -3.86 1.51 17.88
CA SER A 635 -5.23 1.21 17.41
C SER A 635 -5.62 2.04 16.17
N THR A 636 -4.63 2.50 15.42
CA THR A 636 -4.84 3.31 14.21
C THR A 636 -5.39 2.46 13.07
N ASP A 637 -6.26 3.06 12.25
CA ASP A 637 -6.88 2.42 11.09
C ASP A 637 -5.89 2.22 9.93
N GLN A 638 -4.88 3.06 9.82
CA GLN A 638 -3.85 3.00 8.76
C GLN A 638 -2.49 3.46 9.32
N GLN A 639 -1.41 2.94 8.72
CA GLN A 639 -0.06 3.23 9.18
C GLN A 639 0.47 4.58 8.67
N ILE A 640 0.21 4.94 7.41
CA ILE A 640 0.82 6.12 6.78
C ILE A 640 -0.01 7.39 6.99
N TYR A 641 -1.32 7.26 6.87
CA TYR A 641 -2.26 8.35 7.06
C TYR A 641 -3.40 7.92 8.00
N PRO A 642 -3.13 7.79 9.31
CA PRO A 642 -4.17 7.45 10.26
C PRO A 642 -5.29 8.49 10.26
N ARG A 643 -6.54 8.03 10.17
CA ARG A 643 -7.72 8.89 10.20
C ARG A 643 -8.44 8.85 11.52
N GLN A 644 -8.30 7.74 12.23
CA GLN A 644 -8.89 7.53 13.56
C GLN A 644 -8.07 6.51 14.34
N GLY A 645 -8.23 6.55 15.65
CA GLY A 645 -7.52 5.68 16.58
C GLY A 645 -6.51 6.44 17.42
N SER A 646 -5.70 5.70 18.16
CA SER A 646 -4.70 6.27 19.04
C SER A 646 -3.43 5.43 19.11
N GLU A 647 -2.35 6.08 19.44
CA GLU A 647 -1.05 5.49 19.76
C GLU A 647 -0.66 5.89 21.18
N PHE A 648 -0.10 4.97 21.92
CA PHE A 648 0.45 5.23 23.24
C PHE A 648 1.73 4.42 23.41
N THR A 649 2.78 5.04 23.90
CA THR A 649 4.04 4.37 24.23
C THR A 649 4.55 4.88 25.57
N ALA A 650 4.79 3.97 26.50
CA ALA A 650 5.48 4.24 27.74
C ALA A 650 6.72 3.36 27.81
N SER A 651 7.89 3.94 27.96
CA SER A 651 9.19 3.25 28.00
C SER A 651 9.96 3.62 29.24
N LEU A 652 10.45 2.62 29.91
CA LEU A 652 11.36 2.70 31.06
C LEU A 652 12.64 1.94 30.74
N GLN A 653 13.77 2.61 30.81
CA GLN A 653 15.08 1.99 30.65
C GLN A 653 15.88 2.17 31.95
N LEU A 654 16.41 1.06 32.45
CA LEU A 654 17.12 0.99 33.71
C LEU A 654 18.49 0.36 33.50
N THR A 655 19.52 0.98 34.01
CA THR A 655 20.82 0.35 34.17
C THR A 655 21.00 -0.15 35.61
N PRO A 656 21.87 -1.11 35.88
CA PRO A 656 22.25 -1.41 37.25
C PRO A 656 22.90 -0.20 37.94
N PRO A 657 22.60 0.05 39.21
CA PRO A 657 23.21 1.16 39.97
C PRO A 657 24.64 0.78 40.38
N PHE A 658 25.57 0.76 39.42
CA PHE A 658 26.96 0.31 39.61
C PHE A 658 27.69 1.09 40.72
N SER A 659 27.37 2.38 40.89
CA SER A 659 27.99 3.20 41.96
C SER A 659 27.63 2.70 43.35
N LEU A 660 26.42 2.15 43.51
CA LEU A 660 25.94 1.61 44.80
C LEU A 660 26.42 0.15 45.04
N LEU A 661 26.80 -0.57 43.97
CA LEU A 661 27.25 -1.96 44.02
C LEU A 661 28.78 -2.07 44.22
N ARG A 662 29.51 -0.96 44.09
CA ARG A 662 30.98 -0.98 44.30
C ARG A 662 31.36 -1.36 45.72
N ARG A 663 32.33 -2.27 45.85
CA ARG A 663 32.85 -2.69 47.16
C ARG A 663 33.65 -1.57 47.80
N LYS A 664 33.62 -1.51 49.12
CA LYS A 664 34.31 -0.55 49.97
C LYS A 664 35.85 -0.61 49.87
N ASP A 665 36.39 -1.73 49.41
CA ASP A 665 37.80 -2.06 49.39
C ASP A 665 38.52 -1.75 48.06
N ILE A 666 37.87 -1.01 47.16
CA ILE A 666 38.53 -0.58 45.93
C ILE A 666 39.60 0.43 46.31
N SER A 667 40.84 0.08 46.15
CA SER A 667 41.98 1.00 46.28
C SER A 667 41.84 2.15 45.29
N ARG A 668 41.75 3.34 45.78
CA ARG A 668 41.81 4.58 45.01
C ARG A 668 43.25 4.96 44.79
N LEU A 669 43.51 5.58 43.67
CA LEU A 669 44.80 6.18 43.41
C LEU A 669 44.68 7.66 43.73
N ASP A 670 45.66 8.21 44.43
CA ASP A 670 45.83 9.64 44.60
C ASP A 670 46.33 10.28 43.29
N ALA A 671 46.51 11.59 43.26
CA ALA A 671 47.05 12.32 42.11
C ALA A 671 48.44 11.82 41.63
N ASN A 672 49.14 11.07 42.48
CA ASN A 672 50.45 10.50 42.18
C ASN A 672 50.41 9.00 41.85
N GLY A 673 49.20 8.42 41.73
CA GLY A 673 49.05 7.02 41.39
C GLY A 673 49.13 6.02 42.56
N ASN A 674 49.18 6.50 43.83
CA ASN A 674 49.26 5.64 45.02
C ASN A 674 47.85 5.21 45.48
N PRO A 675 47.67 3.98 45.98
CA PRO A 675 46.40 3.52 46.50
C PRO A 675 45.97 4.25 47.77
N ILE A 676 44.78 4.87 47.77
CA ILE A 676 44.19 5.45 48.96
C ILE A 676 43.28 4.47 49.62
N ARG A 677 43.59 4.02 50.88
CA ARG A 677 42.71 3.16 51.65
C ARG A 677 41.54 3.94 52.24
N VAL A 678 40.34 3.46 52.07
CA VAL A 678 39.12 4.05 52.60
C VAL A 678 38.45 3.10 53.55
N ASP A 679 38.40 3.51 54.81
CA ASP A 679 37.94 2.65 55.91
C ASP A 679 36.41 2.75 56.13
N SER A 680 35.71 3.67 55.51
CA SER A 680 34.26 3.76 55.64
C SER A 680 33.52 4.24 54.41
N TRP A 681 32.20 3.92 54.34
CA TRP A 681 31.29 4.36 53.31
C TRP A 681 31.14 5.87 53.17
N ARG A 682 31.27 6.56 54.29
CA ARG A 682 31.01 8.01 54.39
C ARG A 682 32.18 8.84 53.89
N ASP A 683 33.35 8.22 53.76
CA ASP A 683 34.55 8.90 53.37
C ASP A 683 34.93 8.71 51.91
N ILE A 684 33.98 8.26 51.08
CA ILE A 684 34.19 8.15 49.63
C ILE A 684 34.30 9.57 49.04
N ASN A 685 35.50 10.06 48.83
CA ASN A 685 35.73 11.27 48.08
C ASN A 685 35.68 10.91 46.59
N TYR A 686 34.53 11.21 45.93
CA TYR A 686 34.32 10.95 44.51
C TYR A 686 35.21 11.77 43.59
N ASP A 687 35.81 12.84 44.08
CA ASP A 687 36.67 13.77 43.31
C ASP A 687 38.02 13.10 42.92
N ASN A 688 38.38 11.99 43.57
CA ASN A 688 39.62 11.25 43.26
C ASN A 688 39.48 10.21 42.16
N TYR A 689 38.26 10.03 41.58
CA TYR A 689 38.10 9.19 40.42
C TYR A 689 38.36 9.95 39.13
N THR A 690 39.14 9.37 38.20
CA THR A 690 39.19 9.94 36.85
C THR A 690 37.79 9.82 36.21
N ALA A 691 37.46 10.69 35.26
CA ALA A 691 36.19 10.64 34.55
C ALA A 691 35.96 9.26 33.89
N GLN A 692 37.01 8.67 33.31
CA GLN A 692 36.98 7.32 32.73
C GLN A 692 36.67 6.24 33.78
N GLN A 693 37.26 6.29 34.95
CA GLN A 693 36.96 5.33 36.04
C GLN A 693 35.52 5.48 36.54
N ARG A 694 35.04 6.71 36.66
CA ARG A 694 33.66 7.00 37.07
C ARG A 694 32.68 6.45 36.12
N TYR A 695 32.83 6.67 34.83
CA TYR A 695 31.88 6.30 33.76
C TYR A 695 32.26 5.04 33.02
N LYS A 696 33.14 4.18 33.54
CA LYS A 696 33.44 2.87 32.95
C LYS A 696 32.18 2.02 32.75
N TRP A 697 31.22 2.16 33.64
CA TRP A 697 29.88 1.61 33.58
C TRP A 697 28.90 2.76 33.72
N THR A 698 28.06 2.95 32.66
CA THR A 698 27.03 3.98 32.70
C THR A 698 25.91 3.56 33.62
N GLU A 699 25.39 4.51 34.38
CA GLU A 699 24.23 4.29 35.23
C GLU A 699 23.23 5.43 35.10
N TYR A 700 21.95 5.05 34.84
CA TYR A 700 20.82 5.94 34.72
C TYR A 700 19.50 5.21 34.78
N HIS A 701 18.44 5.94 34.95
CA HIS A 701 17.11 5.51 34.58
C HIS A 701 16.49 6.53 33.64
N LYS A 702 15.83 6.07 32.57
CA LYS A 702 15.26 6.91 31.52
C LYS A 702 13.79 6.57 31.32
N TRP A 703 12.95 7.56 31.39
CA TRP A 703 11.51 7.45 31.27
C TRP A 703 11.05 8.19 30.02
N LYS A 704 10.21 7.59 29.21
CA LYS A 704 9.60 8.26 28.06
C LYS A 704 8.13 7.88 27.99
N ILE A 705 7.29 8.87 27.76
CA ILE A 705 5.86 8.69 27.55
C ILE A 705 5.46 9.48 26.32
N SER A 706 4.74 8.86 25.41
CA SER A 706 4.21 9.49 24.21
C SER A 706 2.79 9.00 23.97
N GLY A 707 1.88 9.91 23.71
CA GLY A 707 0.51 9.59 23.31
C GLY A 707 0.11 10.43 22.10
N ALA A 708 -0.55 9.81 21.13
CA ALA A 708 -1.14 10.49 19.98
C ALA A 708 -2.56 10.02 19.74
N THR A 709 -3.42 10.94 19.31
CA THR A 709 -4.79 10.63 18.90
C THR A 709 -5.07 11.17 17.51
N TYR A 710 -5.85 10.45 16.75
CA TYR A 710 -6.25 10.80 15.39
C TYR A 710 -7.76 10.84 15.34
N THR A 711 -8.31 12.00 14.98
CA THR A 711 -9.76 12.23 14.92
C THR A 711 -10.12 12.77 13.55
N LYS A 712 -10.95 12.02 12.84
CA LYS A 712 -11.53 12.46 11.57
C LYS A 712 -12.56 13.55 11.86
N LEU A 713 -12.35 14.76 11.32
CA LEU A 713 -13.27 15.90 11.49
C LEU A 713 -14.35 15.91 10.40
N ILE A 714 -13.99 16.27 9.19
CA ILE A 714 -14.90 16.37 8.04
C ILE A 714 -14.22 15.69 6.85
N ASP A 715 -14.93 14.85 6.13
CA ASP A 715 -14.43 14.10 4.98
C ASP A 715 -13.11 13.35 5.28
N ASN A 716 -12.01 13.81 4.73
CA ASN A 716 -10.68 13.24 4.97
C ASN A 716 -9.79 14.17 5.80
N LEU A 717 -10.31 15.27 6.34
CA LEU A 717 -9.58 16.14 7.26
C LEU A 717 -9.41 15.45 8.62
N VAL A 718 -8.17 15.35 9.07
CA VAL A 718 -7.82 14.68 10.33
C VAL A 718 -7.14 15.66 11.27
N LEU A 719 -7.61 15.67 12.50
CA LEU A 719 -6.92 16.30 13.63
C LEU A 719 -6.05 15.25 14.30
N MET A 720 -4.75 15.50 14.38
CA MET A 720 -3.81 14.74 15.18
C MET A 720 -3.34 15.58 16.35
N THR A 721 -3.40 15.01 17.55
CA THR A 721 -2.80 15.60 18.75
C THR A 721 -1.79 14.62 19.34
N ARG A 722 -0.64 15.13 19.77
CA ARG A 722 0.43 14.32 20.38
C ARG A 722 1.02 15.04 21.58
N ALA A 723 1.26 14.28 22.62
CA ALA A 723 2.00 14.74 23.80
C ALA A 723 3.16 13.78 24.06
N GLN A 724 4.33 14.34 24.37
CA GLN A 724 5.54 13.59 24.63
C GLN A 724 6.23 14.15 25.87
N PHE A 725 6.78 13.26 26.68
CA PHE A 725 7.56 13.59 27.87
C PHE A 725 8.75 12.65 27.97
N GLY A 726 9.91 13.17 28.32
CA GLY A 726 11.08 12.36 28.58
C GLY A 726 11.85 12.87 29.79
N TYR A 727 12.34 11.94 30.61
CA TYR A 727 13.12 12.20 31.79
C TYR A 727 14.28 11.23 31.90
N LEU A 728 15.47 11.75 32.02
CA LEU A 728 16.69 11.03 32.39
C LEU A 728 17.00 11.31 33.84
N GLY A 729 17.16 10.28 34.65
CA GLY A 729 17.52 10.38 36.03
C GLY A 729 18.81 9.64 36.38
N TYR A 730 19.32 9.84 37.58
CA TYR A 730 20.53 9.23 38.15
C TYR A 730 20.24 8.56 39.48
N TYR A 731 20.99 7.54 39.85
CA TYR A 731 20.86 6.84 41.14
C TYR A 731 21.75 7.49 42.23
N ASN A 732 22.92 8.00 41.84
CA ASN A 732 23.86 8.60 42.74
C ASN A 732 24.02 10.11 42.48
N ARG A 733 23.60 10.92 43.46
CA ARG A 733 23.64 12.38 43.36
C ARG A 733 25.05 12.92 43.13
N ASN A 734 26.07 12.26 43.67
CA ASN A 734 27.45 12.72 43.54
C ASN A 734 28.03 12.43 42.14
N TRP A 735 27.44 11.49 41.41
CA TRP A 735 27.83 11.17 40.03
C TRP A 735 27.03 12.00 39.00
N GLY A 736 25.79 12.36 39.37
CA GLY A 736 24.92 13.13 38.49
C GLY A 736 24.43 12.35 37.27
N TYR A 737 24.04 13.08 36.24
CA TYR A 737 23.54 12.52 35.00
C TYR A 737 24.64 11.82 34.18
N SER A 738 24.26 10.78 33.44
CA SER A 738 25.15 10.10 32.50
C SER A 738 25.55 11.06 31.36
N PRO A 739 26.85 11.19 31.05
CA PRO A 739 27.27 12.02 29.92
C PRO A 739 27.03 11.42 28.56
N PHE A 740 26.61 10.13 28.52
CA PHE A 740 26.33 9.37 27.27
C PHE A 740 24.86 9.31 26.91
N GLU A 741 23.99 9.84 27.77
CA GLU A 741 22.56 9.84 27.58
C GLU A 741 22.01 11.27 27.73
N GLY A 742 20.86 11.53 27.10
CA GLY A 742 20.21 12.84 27.20
C GLY A 742 19.19 13.06 26.09
N PHE A 743 18.67 14.28 26.07
CA PHE A 743 17.76 14.75 25.06
C PHE A 743 18.28 16.03 24.40
N MET A 744 18.23 16.08 23.08
CA MET A 744 18.53 17.28 22.31
C MET A 744 17.25 17.77 21.63
N VAL A 745 16.77 18.95 22.03
CA VAL A 745 15.48 19.46 21.57
C VAL A 745 15.67 20.63 20.61
N GLY A 746 14.89 20.60 19.53
CA GLY A 746 14.87 21.58 18.45
C GLY A 746 15.23 21.00 17.10
N GLY A 747 14.75 21.66 16.04
CA GLY A 747 15.04 21.29 14.66
C GLY A 747 14.11 20.24 14.06
N ASP A 748 14.60 19.59 13.04
CA ASP A 748 13.87 18.59 12.23
C ASP A 748 13.88 17.18 12.81
N GLY A 749 14.68 16.92 13.84
CA GLY A 749 14.88 15.57 14.37
C GLY A 749 15.82 14.70 13.53
N MET A 750 16.29 15.20 12.40
CA MET A 750 17.17 14.48 11.46
C MET A 750 18.65 14.77 11.67
N SER A 751 18.99 15.69 12.53
CA SER A 751 20.38 16.07 12.76
C SER A 751 21.17 14.91 13.31
N GLY A 752 21.46 14.20 12.41
CA GLY A 752 22.36 13.24 12.06
C GLY A 752 22.97 12.47 13.04
N TYR A 753 23.50 12.21 13.52
CA TYR A 753 24.50 11.38 14.21
C TYR A 753 24.32 11.47 15.73
N SER A 754 23.17 10.98 16.20
CA SER A 754 23.00 10.60 17.59
C SER A 754 23.97 9.42 17.90
N THR A 755 25.25 9.72 18.00
CA THR A 755 26.30 8.76 18.30
C THR A 755 26.32 8.35 19.76
N TYR A 756 25.59 9.03 20.62
CA TYR A 756 25.86 9.06 22.03
C TYR A 756 24.72 8.62 22.95
N GLY A 757 23.75 7.86 22.49
CA GLY A 757 22.57 7.59 23.32
C GLY A 757 21.71 8.83 23.60
N THR A 758 22.14 10.00 23.13
CA THR A 758 21.37 11.23 23.16
C THR A 758 20.27 11.17 22.13
N GLU A 759 19.02 11.37 22.54
CA GLU A 759 17.88 11.37 21.64
C GLU A 759 17.60 12.77 21.11
N VAL A 760 17.44 12.88 19.80
CA VAL A 760 17.06 14.12 19.15
C VAL A 760 15.54 14.22 19.12
N VAL A 761 14.99 15.25 19.75
CA VAL A 761 13.56 15.54 19.77
C VAL A 761 13.29 16.72 18.86
N SER A 762 12.59 16.49 17.77
CA SER A 762 12.24 17.56 16.83
C SER A 762 11.32 18.59 17.48
N LEU A 763 11.56 19.86 17.24
CA LEU A 763 10.62 20.94 17.45
C LEU A 763 10.75 21.90 16.26
N ARG A 764 9.77 21.83 15.38
CA ARG A 764 9.78 22.60 14.13
C ARG A 764 9.68 24.10 14.40
N GLY A 765 10.31 24.90 13.58
CA GLY A 765 10.40 26.36 13.77
C GLY A 765 11.60 26.81 14.62
N TYR A 766 12.39 25.87 15.12
CA TYR A 766 13.62 26.13 15.87
C TYR A 766 14.82 25.46 15.20
N GLN A 767 16.00 25.96 15.40
CA GLN A 767 17.22 25.32 14.93
C GLN A 767 17.52 24.04 15.71
N ASN A 768 18.31 23.16 15.10
CA ASN A 768 18.72 21.91 15.74
C ASN A 768 19.40 22.19 17.07
N TYR A 769 18.93 21.52 18.11
CA TYR A 769 19.43 21.57 19.50
C TYR A 769 19.28 22.92 20.19
N SER A 770 18.68 23.92 19.58
CA SER A 770 18.65 25.31 20.09
C SER A 770 17.90 25.46 21.42
N LEU A 771 17.01 24.54 21.76
CA LEU A 771 16.26 24.56 23.02
C LEU A 771 16.91 23.73 24.12
N THR A 772 18.02 23.05 23.83
CA THR A 772 18.71 22.21 24.80
C THR A 772 19.56 23.09 25.70
N PRO A 773 19.49 22.95 27.04
CA PRO A 773 20.35 23.69 27.97
C PRO A 773 21.83 23.46 27.66
N ARG A 774 22.62 24.51 27.74
CA ARG A 774 24.06 24.51 27.51
C ARG A 774 24.78 24.83 28.80
N THR A 775 25.71 23.97 29.20
CA THR A 775 26.64 24.22 30.31
C THR A 775 28.00 24.57 29.76
N VAL A 776 28.60 25.61 30.28
CA VAL A 776 29.99 26.00 29.91
C VAL A 776 30.94 24.96 30.47
N SER A 777 31.82 24.41 29.63
CA SER A 777 32.84 23.47 30.09
C SER A 777 33.78 24.13 31.08
N MET A 778 34.02 23.50 32.21
CA MET A 778 34.99 23.99 33.24
C MET A 778 36.44 24.14 32.71
N TYR A 779 36.77 23.43 31.62
CA TYR A 779 38.11 23.39 31.04
C TYR A 779 38.32 24.34 29.86
N ASN A 780 37.23 24.80 29.24
CA ASN A 780 37.36 25.78 28.15
C ASN A 780 36.06 26.59 28.02
N THR A 781 36.12 27.89 28.29
CA THR A 781 34.99 28.82 28.27
C THR A 781 34.31 28.97 26.89
N ASN A 782 34.95 28.48 25.82
CA ASN A 782 34.40 28.49 24.48
C ASN A 782 33.70 27.14 24.09
N ASN A 783 33.78 26.10 24.93
CA ASN A 783 33.14 24.83 24.71
C ASN A 783 31.90 24.69 25.60
N TYR A 784 30.77 24.42 24.95
CA TYR A 784 29.49 24.16 25.61
C TYR A 784 29.17 22.68 25.52
N THR A 785 28.76 22.09 26.65
CA THR A 785 28.13 20.76 26.68
C THR A 785 26.62 20.92 26.72
N TYR A 786 25.90 20.12 25.93
CA TYR A 786 24.45 20.06 26.01
C TYR A 786 24.03 19.17 27.17
N SER A 787 23.10 19.62 27.99
CA SER A 787 22.63 18.89 29.19
C SER A 787 21.12 18.89 29.25
N GLY A 788 20.46 18.29 28.26
CA GLY A 788 19.02 18.11 28.27
C GLY A 788 18.65 16.79 28.95
N ASN A 789 18.06 16.85 30.14
CA ASN A 789 17.69 15.66 30.91
C ASN A 789 16.19 15.51 31.09
N VAL A 790 15.42 16.55 30.85
CA VAL A 790 13.95 16.54 30.88
C VAL A 790 13.44 17.28 29.66
N TYR A 791 12.43 16.77 29.00
CA TYR A 791 11.71 17.53 27.97
C TYR A 791 10.22 17.23 27.99
N ASP A 792 9.46 18.18 27.51
CA ASP A 792 8.08 17.99 27.07
C ASP A 792 7.90 18.47 25.62
N LYS A 793 6.91 17.93 24.96
CA LYS A 793 6.49 18.38 23.62
C LYS A 793 5.03 18.09 23.39
N PHE A 794 4.34 19.10 22.88
CA PHE A 794 2.94 19.01 22.45
C PHE A 794 2.86 19.35 20.97
N THR A 795 2.10 18.57 20.22
CA THR A 795 1.91 18.77 18.79
C THR A 795 0.43 18.67 18.46
N VAL A 796 -0.08 19.62 17.70
CA VAL A 796 -1.42 19.61 17.12
C VAL A 796 -1.25 19.78 15.62
N GLU A 797 -1.79 18.85 14.82
CA GLU A 797 -1.72 18.92 13.37
C GLU A 797 -3.10 18.75 12.75
N LEU A 798 -3.42 19.60 11.79
CA LEU A 798 -4.50 19.40 10.86
C LEU A 798 -3.94 18.83 9.57
N ARG A 799 -4.31 17.61 9.21
CA ARG A 799 -3.82 16.87 8.07
C ARG A 799 -4.90 16.74 7.01
N TYR A 800 -4.58 17.05 5.77
CA TYR A 800 -5.49 16.89 4.64
C TYR A 800 -4.80 16.13 3.49
N PRO A 801 -5.37 15.01 3.00
CA PRO A 801 -4.76 14.23 1.95
C PRO A 801 -5.05 14.85 0.58
N VAL A 802 -4.00 14.97 -0.21
CA VAL A 802 -4.07 15.37 -1.63
C VAL A 802 -4.24 14.15 -2.51
N ILE A 803 -3.50 13.08 -2.20
CA ILE A 803 -3.55 11.77 -2.87
C ILE A 803 -3.51 10.70 -1.79
N LEU A 804 -4.47 9.77 -1.83
CA LEU A 804 -4.49 8.56 -1.00
C LEU A 804 -4.61 7.35 -1.91
N GLN A 805 -3.47 6.88 -2.41
CA GLN A 805 -3.38 5.65 -3.19
C GLN A 805 -2.33 4.73 -2.58
N PRO A 806 -2.46 3.41 -2.69
CA PRO A 806 -1.46 2.46 -2.16
C PRO A 806 -0.05 2.70 -2.72
N THR A 807 0.03 3.17 -3.97
CA THR A 807 1.30 3.45 -4.66
C THR A 807 1.87 4.84 -4.36
N SER A 808 1.08 5.76 -3.81
CA SER A 808 1.55 7.10 -3.43
C SER A 808 0.55 7.78 -2.52
N THR A 809 1.00 8.22 -1.36
CA THR A 809 0.21 9.02 -0.44
C THR A 809 0.84 10.39 -0.29
N ILE A 810 0.07 11.44 -0.59
CA ILE A 810 0.50 12.83 -0.47
C ILE A 810 -0.50 13.58 0.40
N PHE A 811 -0.03 14.20 1.47
CA PHE A 811 -0.88 15.02 2.31
C PHE A 811 -0.19 16.31 2.76
N ALA A 812 -0.98 17.36 2.90
CA ALA A 812 -0.57 18.62 3.48
C ALA A 812 -0.95 18.66 4.97
N LEU A 813 -0.21 19.43 5.75
CA LEU A 813 -0.48 19.61 7.17
C LEU A 813 -0.24 21.05 7.60
N LEU A 814 -1.04 21.47 8.57
CA LEU A 814 -0.82 22.67 9.38
C LEU A 814 -0.45 22.18 10.78
N PHE A 815 0.53 22.78 11.42
CA PHE A 815 0.93 22.34 12.74
C PHE A 815 1.08 23.50 13.72
N LEU A 816 0.79 23.20 14.98
CA LEU A 816 1.16 23.96 16.16
C LEU A 816 1.99 23.04 17.05
N GLU A 817 3.17 23.48 17.43
CA GLU A 817 4.03 22.75 18.38
C GLU A 817 4.41 23.65 19.55
N GLY A 818 4.58 23.00 20.69
CA GLY A 818 5.09 23.63 21.89
C GLY A 818 5.90 22.63 22.69
N GLY A 819 7.02 23.05 23.26
CA GLY A 819 7.84 22.16 24.07
C GLY A 819 9.06 22.90 24.64
N ASN A 820 9.77 22.24 25.52
CA ASN A 820 11.00 22.78 26.08
C ASN A 820 11.92 21.68 26.60
N CYS A 821 13.11 22.04 27.00
CA CYS A 821 14.12 21.16 27.56
C CYS A 821 14.77 21.78 28.79
N TRP A 822 14.94 20.97 29.82
CA TRP A 822 15.56 21.39 31.09
C TRP A 822 16.75 20.49 31.46
N ALA A 823 17.69 21.09 32.16
CA ALA A 823 18.88 20.40 32.65
C ALA A 823 18.59 19.52 33.87
N ASP A 824 17.61 19.87 34.69
CA ASP A 824 17.26 19.12 35.90
C ASP A 824 15.73 19.02 36.05
N ILE A 825 15.25 17.93 36.63
CA ILE A 825 13.82 17.71 36.88
C ILE A 825 13.23 18.75 37.86
N ARG A 826 14.07 19.33 38.71
CA ARG A 826 13.67 20.37 39.65
C ARG A 826 13.31 21.69 38.97
N ASP A 827 13.86 21.93 37.77
CA ASP A 827 13.59 23.11 36.96
C ASP A 827 12.41 22.89 35.98
N PHE A 828 11.87 21.70 35.98
CA PHE A 828 10.78 21.31 35.04
C PHE A 828 9.51 22.09 35.33
N ASN A 829 9.05 22.80 34.30
CA ASN A 829 7.74 23.48 34.30
C ASN A 829 7.02 23.23 32.98
N PRO A 830 5.97 22.38 32.97
CA PRO A 830 5.28 21.98 31.76
C PRO A 830 4.54 23.10 31.02
N PHE A 831 4.40 24.26 31.66
CA PHE A 831 3.77 25.45 31.06
C PHE A 831 4.78 26.46 30.47
N GLN A 832 6.06 26.26 30.70
CA GLN A 832 7.10 27.07 30.12
C GLN A 832 7.54 26.54 28.76
N ILE A 833 6.61 26.49 27.84
CA ILE A 833 6.81 25.94 26.50
C ILE A 833 7.27 26.98 25.48
N LYS A 834 8.14 26.57 24.56
CA LYS A 834 8.54 27.34 23.39
C LYS A 834 7.65 26.94 22.24
N ARG A 835 6.92 27.91 21.65
CA ARG A 835 5.82 27.70 20.72
C ARG A 835 6.23 27.92 19.29
N SER A 836 5.68 27.13 18.39
CA SER A 836 5.84 27.31 16.95
C SER A 836 4.58 26.97 16.19
N ALA A 837 4.48 27.49 14.97
CA ALA A 837 3.42 27.15 14.01
C ALA A 837 4.01 27.02 12.62
N GLY A 838 3.36 26.25 11.76
CA GLY A 838 3.85 26.12 10.39
C GLY A 838 2.99 25.25 9.50
N VAL A 839 3.51 25.03 8.31
CA VAL A 839 2.87 24.24 7.26
C VAL A 839 3.85 23.20 6.75
N GLY A 840 3.33 22.08 6.29
CA GLY A 840 4.17 21.04 5.74
C GLY A 840 3.47 20.19 4.69
N VAL A 841 4.28 19.46 3.95
CA VAL A 841 3.83 18.48 2.96
C VAL A 841 4.56 17.17 3.21
N ARG A 842 3.83 16.07 3.10
CA ARG A 842 4.35 14.71 3.21
C ARG A 842 4.05 13.97 1.92
N VAL A 843 5.05 13.24 1.44
CA VAL A 843 4.97 12.39 0.24
C VAL A 843 5.49 11.01 0.62
N PHE A 844 4.64 10.02 0.57
CA PHE A 844 5.03 8.63 0.74
C PHE A 844 5.18 7.96 -0.62
N LEU A 845 6.33 7.34 -0.84
CA LEU A 845 6.64 6.53 -2.01
C LEU A 845 7.12 5.15 -1.52
N PRO A 846 6.55 4.03 -2.00
CA PRO A 846 6.86 2.69 -1.48
C PRO A 846 8.35 2.32 -1.50
N MET A 847 9.11 2.82 -2.48
CA MET A 847 10.56 2.55 -2.62
C MET A 847 11.46 3.49 -1.80
N VAL A 848 10.97 4.66 -1.41
CA VAL A 848 11.77 5.72 -0.77
C VAL A 848 11.34 5.95 0.68
N GLY A 849 10.10 5.59 1.02
CA GLY A 849 9.49 5.88 2.31
C GLY A 849 8.81 7.24 2.36
N LEU A 850 8.67 7.79 3.56
CA LEU A 850 8.05 9.09 3.80
C LEU A 850 9.07 10.21 3.63
N LEU A 851 8.79 11.14 2.74
CA LEU A 851 9.53 12.38 2.56
C LEU A 851 8.66 13.55 3.00
N GLY A 852 9.26 14.57 3.57
CA GLY A 852 8.54 15.76 3.99
C GLY A 852 9.35 17.02 3.98
N VAL A 853 8.68 18.14 3.81
CA VAL A 853 9.23 19.48 3.95
C VAL A 853 8.25 20.28 4.79
N ASP A 854 8.78 20.89 5.85
CA ASP A 854 8.03 21.78 6.72
C ASP A 854 8.65 23.16 6.71
N TRP A 855 7.81 24.18 6.71
CA TRP A 855 8.19 25.52 7.07
C TRP A 855 7.58 25.85 8.43
N GLY A 856 8.42 26.21 9.40
CA GLY A 856 8.03 26.50 10.76
C GLY A 856 8.48 27.87 11.22
N TYR A 857 7.65 28.56 12.00
CA TYR A 857 7.92 29.83 12.62
C TYR A 857 7.92 29.65 14.14
N GLY A 858 9.08 29.90 14.79
CA GLY A 858 9.26 29.83 16.23
C GLY A 858 8.96 31.19 16.86
N PHE A 859 7.91 31.28 17.67
CA PHE A 859 7.48 32.55 18.28
C PHE A 859 8.45 33.09 19.33
N ASP A 860 9.14 32.19 20.02
CA ASP A 860 9.97 32.47 21.17
C ASP A 860 11.48 32.41 20.86
N ASP A 861 11.87 32.31 19.58
CA ASP A 861 13.25 32.30 19.14
C ASP A 861 13.77 33.75 18.98
N THR A 862 14.80 34.07 19.74
CA THR A 862 15.45 35.39 19.70
C THR A 862 16.88 35.37 19.16
N GLN A 863 17.47 34.18 18.98
CA GLN A 863 18.90 34.03 18.64
C GLN A 863 19.17 33.69 17.17
N TYR A 864 18.32 32.86 16.55
CA TYR A 864 18.65 32.17 15.28
C TYR A 864 17.71 32.50 14.11
N GLY A 865 16.80 33.46 14.30
CA GLY A 865 15.76 33.78 13.32
C GLY A 865 14.53 32.92 13.48
N LYS A 866 13.39 33.57 13.32
CA LYS A 866 12.08 32.99 13.65
C LYS A 866 11.54 32.02 12.62
N SER A 867 12.18 31.84 11.47
CA SER A 867 11.68 31.04 10.36
C SER A 867 12.71 29.99 9.96
N GLN A 868 12.30 28.72 9.92
CA GLN A 868 13.14 27.57 9.60
C GLN A 868 12.44 26.64 8.61
N PHE A 869 13.22 26.07 7.68
CA PHE A 869 12.80 24.96 6.86
C PHE A 869 13.34 23.66 7.45
N HIS A 870 12.50 22.64 7.49
CA HIS A 870 12.81 21.32 8.02
C HIS A 870 12.55 20.25 6.98
N PHE A 871 13.44 19.30 6.86
CA PHE A 871 13.27 18.14 5.98
C PHE A 871 12.95 16.91 6.82
N VAL A 872 12.10 16.04 6.31
CA VAL A 872 11.80 14.76 6.92
C VAL A 872 12.11 13.68 5.89
N ILE A 873 12.98 12.73 6.24
CA ILE A 873 13.33 11.59 5.40
C ILE A 873 13.19 10.31 6.23
N GLY A 874 12.42 9.37 5.71
CA GLY A 874 12.13 8.10 6.38
C GLY A 874 10.90 8.16 7.29
N GLN A 875 10.49 7.01 7.77
CA GLN A 875 9.39 6.88 8.72
C GLN A 875 9.91 7.15 10.14
N GLN A 876 9.57 8.29 10.70
CA GLN A 876 9.47 8.43 12.16
C GLN A 876 8.01 8.15 12.52
N PHE A 877 7.72 6.92 12.85
CA PHE A 877 6.46 6.53 13.48
C PHE A 877 6.66 6.29 14.95
#